data_a0438a9c9edd83e3bbef2729c65b4812
#
_entry.id   a0438a9c9edd83e3bbef2729c65b4812
#
_cell.length_a   1.000
_cell.length_b   1.000
_cell.length_c   1.000
_cell.angle_alpha   90.00
_cell.angle_beta   90.00
_cell.angle_gamma   90.00
#
_symmetry.space_group_name_H-M   'P 1'
#
loop_
_entity.id
_entity.type
_entity.pdbx_description
1 polymer ?
#
loop_
_entity_poly.entity_id
_entity_poly.type
_entity_poly.pdbx_seq_one_letter_code
_entity_poly.pdbx_strand_id
1 'polypeptide(L)'
;MTGKTKTMRKWIALTIAGTLWIQPVVELGIPTGSLLSTHTANAAATTKLDESNITSGAKLLQYRYQTSRSGKTVNILADVVQVDLQNPYVNLNVMTGKDGKFTTRQSVEGMAHETGAVAGVNGDYFNTSAEGVPMGAQVSNGVLMSSPSQLSGMYAFGVTKSGTPMIEQFNFTGKVTAEDGSTFDLAGINQASYMTEPDKTYSHTNKLYIYTDAWKAVERPANSSTTPTEVLVQNGVIKQISLNKGINQTVPAGAYILRAHGTAAKFVQQHLAVGQKVTADYALQVKSTGKMVNPSDLEVMIGGHTILVDQGKATSFSRSVSSLGGNRARTAVGYSQDGRYAYIIAVEDNNNSAGMSLYELQSFMTSIGVWKGLNLDGGGSTTLVTRPLGEDQADLTFETEYGGTTQRSVVNGLGVYTTAPQGSVKGFSISGPKQLLLGQTATYSAKGYDTYYNPIKNDAIKPTWKAGNGNIKWTGSQFQALKSGTAKVVATSNGISTSMNVEVVGAEAIQSLTPATKTASLKAGTTLSVPVNATLKNGSSLTIAPEMLNWEFVGFKGTVKGDQLTINSVNSGTDVGYAIARYDGFSTMIVLSSGGASSSTWEDFENTNYGISFLGNPSAVTGSATVTQGADDHSNSKVLQLNYDMTAGTGKKYAYAQLNGTSGKALTAGSTAMSVDVYGDQSYNWLRGEVTDANGKTVYIDLAKSINWKGWKTLNLDLSGLNIAYPAKLKRFYVVNVEEGQDERAATGMIQLDNIKLTGTTQAPSYTNPTGSLAMTVGKKTATLNGTSQSIDAAPMLKDNATYIPVKYIIDAFGGQANWNQSSQRVTILRSGQLMDLTVGDKAYVLNGKRQSSSVAPVVVSGRTLVPLRLVSEQLGLNVKWDQTTKTITIQS
;
A
#
# COMPACT_ATOMS: atom_id res chain seq x y z
N MET A 1 56.25 -37.21 16.84
CA MET A 1 55.28 -38.10 16.17
C MET A 1 54.21 -37.23 15.50
N THR A 2 54.27 -37.31 14.21
CA THR A 2 53.17 -37.01 13.17
C THR A 2 52.23 -35.82 13.43
N GLY A 3 52.26 -34.69 12.83
CA GLY A 3 52.49 -34.33 11.43
C GLY A 3 51.14 -34.31 10.67
N LYS A 4 50.53 -33.11 10.43
CA LYS A 4 49.72 -32.86 9.24
C LYS A 4 49.63 -31.35 8.96
N THR A 5 50.30 -31.00 7.90
CA THR A 5 50.37 -29.72 7.19
C THR A 5 49.00 -29.35 6.55
N LYS A 6 48.61 -28.08 6.69
CA LYS A 6 47.53 -27.45 5.88
C LYS A 6 48.15 -26.63 4.77
N THR A 7 47.87 -27.01 3.55
CA THR A 7 48.23 -26.32 2.30
C THR A 7 47.33 -25.11 2.04
N MET A 8 47.91 -23.95 1.98
CA MET A 8 47.29 -22.70 1.50
C MET A 8 47.42 -22.64 -0.02
N ARG A 9 46.32 -22.49 -0.75
CA ARG A 9 46.34 -22.19 -2.20
C ARG A 9 46.30 -20.67 -2.40
N LYS A 10 47.36 -20.13 -2.98
CA LYS A 10 47.46 -18.78 -3.52
C LYS A 10 46.79 -18.74 -4.91
N TRP A 11 46.03 -17.73 -5.18
CA TRP A 11 45.56 -17.38 -6.54
C TRP A 11 46.50 -16.33 -7.11
N ILE A 12 47.04 -16.62 -8.28
CA ILE A 12 47.85 -15.73 -9.08
C ILE A 12 46.94 -15.07 -10.14
N ALA A 13 46.96 -13.74 -10.19
CA ALA A 13 46.38 -12.99 -11.27
C ALA A 13 47.32 -12.97 -12.48
N LEU A 14 46.81 -13.32 -13.66
CA LEU A 14 47.57 -13.20 -14.91
C LEU A 14 46.84 -12.18 -15.80
N THR A 15 47.56 -11.09 -16.06
CA THR A 15 47.20 -10.07 -17.07
C THR A 15 47.74 -10.52 -18.41
N ILE A 16 46.96 -10.59 -19.46
CA ILE A 16 47.43 -10.71 -20.84
C ILE A 16 46.74 -9.66 -21.70
N ALA A 17 47.56 -8.73 -22.19
CA ALA A 17 47.28 -7.86 -23.35
C ALA A 17 47.69 -8.62 -24.61
N GLY A 18 46.85 -8.58 -25.63
CA GLY A 18 47.17 -9.23 -26.88
C GLY A 18 46.34 -8.68 -28.07
N THR A 19 47.05 -8.05 -28.90
CA THR A 19 46.83 -7.41 -30.19
C THR A 19 45.95 -8.14 -31.23
N LEU A 20 45.23 -7.35 -32.01
CA LEU A 20 44.53 -7.70 -33.27
C LEU A 20 45.45 -8.39 -34.27
N TRP A 21 44.95 -9.43 -34.95
CA TRP A 21 45.29 -9.78 -36.34
C TRP A 21 44.04 -10.25 -37.10
N ILE A 22 43.81 -9.62 -38.26
CA ILE A 22 42.80 -9.96 -39.28
C ILE A 22 43.48 -10.86 -40.31
N GLN A 23 42.82 -11.95 -40.73
CA GLN A 23 42.75 -12.47 -42.10
C GLN A 23 41.99 -13.82 -42.20
N PRO A 24 41.65 -14.42 -43.41
CA PRO A 24 40.27 -14.43 -43.88
C PRO A 24 39.68 -15.85 -44.06
N VAL A 25 38.38 -15.82 -44.35
CA VAL A 25 37.39 -16.80 -44.80
C VAL A 25 37.87 -18.02 -45.59
N VAL A 26 37.42 -19.23 -45.23
CA VAL A 26 37.00 -20.29 -46.15
C VAL A 26 35.70 -20.91 -45.59
N GLU A 27 34.66 -20.88 -46.43
CA GLU A 27 33.38 -21.58 -46.22
C GLU A 27 33.56 -23.11 -46.37
N LEU A 28 32.90 -23.84 -45.44
CA LEU A 28 32.37 -25.17 -45.72
C LEU A 28 31.15 -25.39 -44.86
N GLY A 29 29.98 -25.54 -45.49
CA GLY A 29 28.68 -25.68 -44.86
C GLY A 29 28.41 -27.06 -44.28
N ILE A 30 27.71 -27.08 -43.14
CA ILE A 30 26.81 -28.17 -42.72
C ILE A 30 25.70 -27.53 -41.84
N PRO A 31 24.43 -27.85 -42.01
CA PRO A 31 23.35 -27.17 -41.26
C PRO A 31 23.02 -27.90 -39.97
N THR A 32 23.18 -27.23 -38.86
CA THR A 32 22.48 -27.62 -37.62
C THR A 32 21.82 -26.38 -37.05
N GLY A 33 20.51 -26.28 -37.20
CA GLY A 33 19.72 -25.25 -36.56
C GLY A 33 19.75 -25.38 -35.06
N SER A 34 20.38 -24.41 -34.39
CA SER A 34 20.07 -24.03 -33.03
C SER A 34 19.57 -22.58 -33.07
N LEU A 35 18.27 -22.42 -32.88
CA LEU A 35 17.65 -21.12 -32.59
C LEU A 35 18.29 -20.54 -31.32
N LEU A 36 19.32 -19.75 -31.49
CA LEU A 36 19.70 -18.78 -30.47
C LEU A 36 18.58 -17.74 -30.42
N SER A 37 17.68 -17.91 -29.48
CA SER A 37 16.77 -16.83 -29.10
C SER A 37 17.62 -15.68 -28.57
N THR A 38 17.85 -14.69 -29.41
CA THR A 38 18.33 -13.38 -28.96
C THR A 38 17.25 -12.83 -28.01
N HIS A 39 17.46 -12.99 -26.74
CA HIS A 39 16.74 -12.19 -25.74
C HIS A 39 17.22 -10.75 -25.98
N THR A 40 16.51 -10.02 -26.83
CA THR A 40 16.57 -8.57 -26.81
C THR A 40 16.12 -8.14 -25.44
N ALA A 41 17.07 -7.70 -24.60
CA ALA A 41 16.73 -6.97 -23.39
C ALA A 41 15.91 -5.76 -23.86
N ASN A 42 14.60 -5.77 -23.58
CA ASN A 42 13.76 -4.63 -23.87
C ASN A 42 14.33 -3.43 -23.10
N ALA A 43 14.83 -2.45 -23.85
CA ALA A 43 15.27 -1.17 -23.29
C ALA A 43 14.09 -0.56 -22.49
N ALA A 44 14.39 0.06 -21.36
CA ALA A 44 13.37 0.73 -20.56
C ALA A 44 12.63 1.78 -21.42
N ALA A 45 11.30 1.78 -21.36
CA ALA A 45 10.46 2.69 -22.14
C ALA A 45 9.61 3.57 -21.23
N THR A 46 9.64 4.88 -21.46
CA THR A 46 8.80 5.87 -20.78
C THR A 46 7.70 6.32 -21.72
N THR A 47 6.44 6.20 -21.27
CA THR A 47 5.26 6.62 -22.02
C THR A 47 4.43 7.59 -21.18
N LYS A 48 4.16 8.79 -21.70
CA LYS A 48 3.22 9.72 -21.07
C LYS A 48 1.80 9.19 -21.27
N LEU A 49 1.07 9.03 -20.18
CA LEU A 49 -0.30 8.50 -20.15
C LEU A 49 -1.34 9.62 -20.18
N ASP A 50 -1.13 10.66 -19.38
CA ASP A 50 -2.07 11.77 -19.23
C ASP A 50 -1.35 13.08 -18.90
N GLU A 51 -2.07 14.19 -19.09
CA GLU A 51 -1.65 15.53 -18.70
C GLU A 51 -2.87 16.34 -18.28
N SER A 52 -2.81 16.96 -17.10
CA SER A 52 -3.85 17.83 -16.58
C SER A 52 -3.29 19.10 -15.95
N ASN A 53 -4.04 20.22 -16.04
CA ASN A 53 -3.62 21.45 -15.39
C ASN A 53 -4.03 21.43 -13.91
N ILE A 54 -3.16 21.93 -13.03
CA ILE A 54 -3.41 22.14 -11.61
C ILE A 54 -3.75 23.61 -11.35
N THR A 55 -2.92 24.50 -11.87
CA THR A 55 -3.08 25.95 -11.84
C THR A 55 -2.32 26.58 -13.01
N SER A 56 -2.42 27.92 -13.19
CA SER A 56 -1.57 28.62 -14.14
C SER A 56 -0.09 28.37 -13.81
N GLY A 57 0.67 27.81 -14.74
CA GLY A 57 2.08 27.48 -14.57
C GLY A 57 2.38 26.14 -13.91
N ALA A 58 1.38 25.34 -13.51
CA ALA A 58 1.63 23.99 -12.99
C ALA A 58 0.70 22.94 -13.61
N LYS A 59 1.28 21.78 -13.96
CA LYS A 59 0.58 20.64 -14.57
C LYS A 59 0.97 19.34 -13.89
N LEU A 60 0.05 18.41 -13.84
CA LEU A 60 0.30 16.99 -13.52
C LEU A 60 0.50 16.21 -14.83
N LEU A 61 1.62 15.51 -14.92
CA LEU A 61 1.97 14.60 -16.02
C LEU A 61 2.07 13.20 -15.46
N GLN A 62 1.31 12.27 -16.02
CA GLN A 62 1.32 10.86 -15.59
C GLN A 62 2.09 10.01 -16.60
N TYR A 63 2.98 9.17 -16.11
CA TYR A 63 3.85 8.33 -16.92
C TYR A 63 3.75 6.86 -16.54
N ARG A 64 3.93 6.00 -17.55
CA ARG A 64 4.29 4.59 -17.37
C ARG A 64 5.74 4.40 -17.75
N TYR A 65 6.52 3.86 -16.83
CA TYR A 65 7.87 3.40 -17.08
C TYR A 65 7.85 1.87 -17.13
N GLN A 66 8.28 1.29 -18.25
CA GLN A 66 8.41 -0.15 -18.45
C GLN A 66 9.87 -0.55 -18.38
N THR A 67 10.17 -1.61 -17.65
CA THR A 67 11.50 -2.19 -17.54
C THR A 67 11.42 -3.70 -17.46
N SER A 68 12.56 -4.38 -17.51
CA SER A 68 12.65 -5.84 -17.33
C SER A 68 13.37 -6.15 -16.03
N ARG A 69 12.75 -6.92 -15.16
CA ARG A 69 13.33 -7.43 -13.91
C ARG A 69 13.25 -8.96 -13.93
N SER A 70 14.41 -9.64 -13.82
CA SER A 70 14.48 -11.11 -13.88
C SER A 70 13.76 -11.72 -15.10
N GLY A 71 13.90 -11.07 -16.27
CA GLY A 71 13.28 -11.52 -17.52
C GLY A 71 11.77 -11.27 -17.66
N LYS A 72 11.15 -10.59 -16.68
CA LYS A 72 9.72 -10.23 -16.74
C LYS A 72 9.57 -8.73 -16.96
N THR A 73 8.62 -8.34 -17.80
CA THR A 73 8.23 -6.95 -17.99
C THR A 73 7.54 -6.45 -16.73
N VAL A 74 8.00 -5.31 -16.22
CA VAL A 74 7.44 -4.62 -15.05
C VAL A 74 6.95 -3.25 -15.48
N ASN A 75 5.73 -2.90 -15.07
CA ASN A 75 5.14 -1.58 -15.26
C ASN A 75 5.22 -0.78 -13.96
N ILE A 76 5.62 0.47 -14.06
CA ILE A 76 5.75 1.39 -12.95
C ILE A 76 5.07 2.69 -13.33
N LEU A 77 4.24 3.21 -12.45
CA LEU A 77 3.56 4.49 -12.60
C LEU A 77 4.36 5.58 -11.88
N ALA A 78 4.44 6.73 -12.52
CA ALA A 78 5.13 7.89 -11.97
C ALA A 78 4.35 9.16 -12.32
N ASP A 79 4.10 9.97 -11.32
CA ASP A 79 3.43 11.24 -11.42
C ASP A 79 4.43 12.39 -11.26
N VAL A 80 4.34 13.36 -12.15
CA VAL A 80 5.26 14.49 -12.21
C VAL A 80 4.49 15.79 -12.21
N VAL A 81 4.67 16.61 -11.18
CA VAL A 81 4.21 17.99 -11.23
C VAL A 81 5.28 18.84 -11.89
N GLN A 82 5.00 19.33 -13.09
CA GLN A 82 5.83 20.25 -13.83
C GLN A 82 5.42 21.69 -13.49
N VAL A 83 6.36 22.50 -12.99
CA VAL A 83 6.14 23.89 -12.58
C VAL A 83 6.98 24.81 -13.45
N ASP A 84 6.35 25.77 -14.09
CA ASP A 84 7.00 26.83 -14.89
C ASP A 84 7.45 27.97 -13.97
N LEU A 85 8.71 27.97 -13.59
CA LEU A 85 9.32 28.95 -12.67
C LEU A 85 9.34 30.39 -13.20
N GLN A 86 9.04 30.59 -14.49
CA GLN A 86 8.90 31.92 -15.10
C GLN A 86 7.45 32.42 -15.10
N ASN A 87 6.48 31.58 -14.71
CA ASN A 87 5.09 32.01 -14.63
C ASN A 87 4.87 32.86 -13.37
N PRO A 88 4.37 34.11 -13.49
CA PRO A 88 4.27 35.02 -12.35
C PRO A 88 3.20 34.63 -11.33
N TYR A 89 2.39 33.63 -11.62
CA TYR A 89 1.26 33.17 -10.77
C TYR A 89 1.52 31.86 -10.04
N VAL A 90 2.70 31.28 -10.18
CA VAL A 90 3.06 30.04 -9.50
C VAL A 90 4.39 30.19 -8.77
N ASN A 91 4.46 29.70 -7.54
CA ASN A 91 5.69 29.64 -6.77
C ASN A 91 5.79 28.31 -6.01
N LEU A 92 7.00 28.04 -5.52
CA LEU A 92 7.31 26.91 -4.68
C LEU A 92 7.60 27.38 -3.26
N ASN A 93 7.18 26.61 -2.27
CA ASN A 93 7.61 26.83 -0.88
C ASN A 93 7.65 25.51 -0.12
N VAL A 94 8.34 25.49 1.03
CA VAL A 94 8.35 24.31 1.90
C VAL A 94 7.13 24.33 2.81
N MET A 95 6.41 23.22 2.81
CA MET A 95 5.41 22.90 3.83
C MET A 95 6.15 22.31 5.04
N THR A 96 5.91 22.78 6.25
CA THR A 96 6.65 22.35 7.44
C THR A 96 5.68 21.85 8.50
N GLY A 97 5.71 20.58 8.84
CA GLY A 97 4.97 19.97 9.92
C GLY A 97 3.59 20.58 10.20
N LYS A 98 3.06 20.39 11.40
CA LYS A 98 1.82 21.04 11.82
C LYS A 98 2.12 22.47 12.32
N ASP A 99 1.27 23.43 11.97
CA ASP A 99 1.40 24.87 12.32
C ASP A 99 2.71 25.50 11.80
N GLY A 100 3.32 24.96 10.73
CA GLY A 100 4.59 25.45 10.20
C GLY A 100 5.79 25.22 11.13
N LYS A 101 5.73 24.21 12.02
CA LYS A 101 6.73 23.98 13.06
C LYS A 101 7.42 22.63 12.91
N PHE A 102 8.70 22.56 13.25
CA PHE A 102 9.44 21.31 13.46
C PHE A 102 8.98 20.59 14.72
N THR A 103 9.30 19.30 14.83
CA THR A 103 8.92 18.41 15.91
C THR A 103 7.41 18.10 16.00
N THR A 104 6.64 18.53 15.02
CA THR A 104 5.20 18.29 14.87
C THR A 104 4.91 17.76 13.47
N ARG A 105 5.21 16.50 13.22
CA ARG A 105 5.02 15.86 11.92
C ARG A 105 3.55 15.85 11.49
N GLN A 106 3.30 15.93 10.18
CA GLN A 106 1.97 15.93 9.59
C GLN A 106 1.98 15.19 8.24
N SER A 107 0.82 14.70 7.77
CA SER A 107 0.70 14.18 6.41
C SER A 107 0.92 15.28 5.37
N VAL A 108 1.35 14.91 4.17
CA VAL A 108 1.52 15.87 3.05
C VAL A 108 0.22 16.58 2.74
N GLU A 109 -0.89 15.84 2.70
CA GLU A 109 -2.23 16.38 2.47
C GLU A 109 -2.63 17.38 3.57
N GLY A 110 -2.39 17.04 4.84
CA GLY A 110 -2.66 17.94 5.97
C GLY A 110 -1.84 19.23 5.88
N MET A 111 -0.56 19.15 5.52
CA MET A 111 0.28 20.35 5.31
C MET A 111 -0.20 21.17 4.09
N ALA A 112 -0.61 20.51 3.01
CA ALA A 112 -1.12 21.19 1.81
C ALA A 112 -2.42 21.94 2.12
N HIS A 113 -3.35 21.33 2.84
CA HIS A 113 -4.61 21.97 3.27
C HIS A 113 -4.35 23.17 4.20
N GLU A 114 -3.43 23.01 5.15
CA GLU A 114 -3.09 24.07 6.11
C GLU A 114 -2.43 25.28 5.45
N THR A 115 -1.56 25.03 4.46
CA THR A 115 -0.80 26.08 3.80
C THR A 115 -1.45 26.62 2.52
N GLY A 116 -2.51 25.96 2.01
CA GLY A 116 -3.16 26.30 0.75
C GLY A 116 -2.36 25.91 -0.49
N ALA A 117 -1.47 24.92 -0.38
CA ALA A 117 -0.75 24.39 -1.54
C ALA A 117 -1.71 23.69 -2.51
N VAL A 118 -1.57 23.96 -3.81
CA VAL A 118 -2.37 23.36 -4.87
C VAL A 118 -1.78 22.05 -5.40
N ALA A 119 -0.53 21.78 -5.06
CA ALA A 119 0.12 20.47 -5.17
C ALA A 119 1.24 20.39 -4.14
N GLY A 120 1.62 19.19 -3.74
CA GLY A 120 2.71 19.01 -2.80
C GLY A 120 3.18 17.57 -2.73
N VAL A 121 4.44 17.41 -2.34
CA VAL A 121 5.10 16.11 -2.16
C VAL A 121 5.85 16.13 -0.83
N ASN A 122 6.10 14.94 -0.25
CA ASN A 122 7.00 14.81 0.90
C ASN A 122 8.42 15.30 0.56
N GLY A 123 9.16 15.74 1.58
CA GLY A 123 10.43 16.41 1.39
C GLY A 123 11.67 15.63 1.83
N ASP A 124 12.34 16.21 2.83
CA ASP A 124 13.66 15.78 3.28
C ASP A 124 13.60 14.50 4.14
N TYR A 125 14.73 13.85 4.23
CA TYR A 125 14.99 12.77 5.17
C TYR A 125 14.94 13.27 6.61
N PHE A 126 14.49 12.40 7.49
CA PHE A 126 14.41 12.69 8.92
C PHE A 126 14.55 11.41 9.75
N ASN A 127 14.98 11.56 11.00
CA ASN A 127 15.02 10.45 11.93
C ASN A 127 13.64 10.25 12.58
N THR A 128 12.97 9.14 12.27
CA THR A 128 11.63 8.83 12.78
C THR A 128 11.62 8.56 14.28
N SER A 129 12.75 8.17 14.86
CA SER A 129 12.92 7.82 16.28
C SER A 129 13.40 8.99 17.14
N ALA A 130 13.76 10.13 16.52
CA ALA A 130 14.27 11.30 17.22
C ALA A 130 13.28 12.48 17.09
N GLU A 131 13.79 13.71 17.19
CA GLU A 131 13.01 14.95 17.27
C GLU A 131 12.07 15.18 16.08
N GLY A 132 12.28 14.46 14.95
CA GLY A 132 11.43 14.59 13.77
C GLY A 132 11.62 15.95 13.09
N VAL A 133 12.87 16.28 12.76
CA VAL A 133 13.26 17.47 12.01
C VAL A 133 14.03 17.09 10.75
N PRO A 134 14.07 17.94 9.70
CA PRO A 134 14.80 17.62 8.47
C PRO A 134 16.31 17.52 8.73
N MET A 135 16.97 16.64 7.98
CA MET A 135 18.44 16.47 8.06
C MET A 135 19.18 17.49 7.20
N GLY A 136 18.56 18.05 6.18
CA GLY A 136 19.14 19.01 5.26
C GLY A 136 18.74 20.45 5.52
N ALA A 137 19.14 21.33 4.59
CA ALA A 137 18.79 22.74 4.64
C ALA A 137 17.31 22.96 4.29
N GLN A 138 16.68 23.87 5.01
CA GLN A 138 15.34 24.36 4.67
C GLN A 138 15.28 25.87 4.72
N VAL A 139 14.87 26.48 3.60
CA VAL A 139 14.51 27.90 3.50
C VAL A 139 13.06 28.02 3.07
N SER A 140 12.32 28.86 3.76
CA SER A 140 10.93 29.21 3.42
C SER A 140 10.83 30.73 3.34
N ASN A 141 10.43 31.25 2.19
CA ASN A 141 10.28 32.70 1.93
C ASN A 141 11.49 33.54 2.41
N GLY A 142 12.71 33.08 2.14
CA GLY A 142 13.94 33.78 2.51
C GLY A 142 14.41 33.57 3.94
N VAL A 143 13.70 32.80 4.75
CA VAL A 143 14.08 32.48 6.14
C VAL A 143 14.73 31.09 6.21
N LEU A 144 15.97 31.03 6.71
CA LEU A 144 16.66 29.77 6.97
C LEU A 144 16.06 29.12 8.22
N MET A 145 15.21 28.11 8.01
CA MET A 145 14.53 27.39 9.09
C MET A 145 15.39 26.25 9.64
N SER A 146 16.14 25.55 8.79
CA SER A 146 17.09 24.51 9.18
C SER A 146 18.36 24.65 8.33
N SER A 147 19.53 24.57 8.97
CA SER A 147 20.81 24.57 8.27
C SER A 147 21.12 23.20 7.66
N PRO A 148 22.00 23.10 6.64
CA PRO A 148 22.48 21.81 6.17
C PRO A 148 23.22 21.05 7.28
N SER A 149 23.05 19.74 7.38
CA SER A 149 23.87 18.88 8.22
C SER A 149 25.30 18.83 7.69
N GLN A 150 26.25 18.47 8.54
CA GLN A 150 27.66 18.26 8.16
C GLN A 150 27.92 16.86 7.59
N LEU A 151 26.88 16.15 7.17
CA LEU A 151 26.99 14.84 6.51
C LEU A 151 27.50 15.03 5.06
N SER A 152 28.46 14.19 4.67
CA SER A 152 29.07 14.31 3.35
C SER A 152 28.11 13.89 2.24
N GLY A 153 28.13 14.61 1.11
CA GLY A 153 27.41 14.25 -0.11
C GLY A 153 25.91 14.55 -0.10
N MET A 154 25.38 15.22 0.94
CA MET A 154 23.99 15.70 0.97
C MET A 154 23.83 16.90 0.03
N TYR A 155 22.79 16.88 -0.80
CA TYR A 155 22.41 17.97 -1.71
C TYR A 155 21.10 18.62 -1.23
N ALA A 156 20.87 19.85 -1.66
CA ALA A 156 19.59 20.54 -1.49
C ALA A 156 19.13 21.14 -2.83
N PHE A 157 17.83 21.11 -3.07
CA PHE A 157 17.15 21.83 -4.15
C PHE A 157 16.73 23.18 -3.63
N GLY A 158 16.98 24.24 -4.39
CA GLY A 158 16.55 25.61 -4.07
C GLY A 158 16.13 26.37 -5.32
N VAL A 159 15.32 27.40 -5.12
CA VAL A 159 14.95 28.38 -6.15
C VAL A 159 15.17 29.76 -5.56
N THR A 160 15.84 30.62 -6.32
CA THR A 160 16.02 32.03 -5.93
C THR A 160 14.72 32.82 -6.11
N LYS A 161 14.60 33.98 -5.49
CA LYS A 161 13.49 34.93 -5.71
C LYS A 161 13.36 35.40 -7.16
N SER A 162 14.42 35.26 -7.96
CA SER A 162 14.40 35.49 -9.42
C SER A 162 13.95 34.29 -10.25
N GLY A 163 13.51 33.20 -9.62
CA GLY A 163 13.06 31.98 -10.31
C GLY A 163 14.17 31.07 -10.84
N THR A 164 15.45 31.27 -10.41
CA THR A 164 16.56 30.43 -10.86
C THR A 164 16.69 29.20 -9.95
N PRO A 165 16.52 27.97 -10.50
CA PRO A 165 16.68 26.74 -9.73
C PRO A 165 18.14 26.35 -9.54
N MET A 166 18.45 25.64 -8.46
CA MET A 166 19.75 25.07 -8.16
C MET A 166 19.63 23.76 -7.41
N ILE A 167 20.59 22.86 -7.63
CA ILE A 167 20.80 21.65 -6.80
C ILE A 167 22.29 21.59 -6.48
N GLU A 168 22.64 21.86 -5.20
CA GLU A 168 24.04 21.98 -4.78
C GLU A 168 24.23 21.37 -3.39
N GLN A 169 25.51 21.15 -3.02
CA GLN A 169 25.90 20.91 -1.64
C GLN A 169 26.19 22.25 -0.97
N PHE A 170 25.72 22.43 0.25
CA PHE A 170 25.92 23.68 1.00
C PHE A 170 26.67 23.42 2.30
N ASN A 171 27.57 24.34 2.65
CA ASN A 171 28.10 24.52 3.98
C ASN A 171 27.29 25.62 4.69
N PHE A 172 27.10 25.45 5.99
CA PHE A 172 26.62 26.51 6.86
C PHE A 172 27.84 27.25 7.46
N THR A 173 27.84 28.55 7.42
CA THR A 173 28.84 29.40 8.05
C THR A 173 28.14 30.42 8.92
N GLY A 174 28.58 30.57 10.15
CA GLY A 174 27.99 31.57 11.06
C GLY A 174 28.83 31.76 12.31
N LYS A 175 28.57 32.86 13.00
CA LYS A 175 29.20 33.17 14.27
C LYS A 175 28.26 33.92 15.19
N VAL A 176 28.45 33.74 16.48
CA VAL A 176 27.88 34.60 17.54
C VAL A 176 28.94 35.57 17.98
N THR A 177 28.54 36.83 18.15
CA THR A 177 29.42 37.92 18.68
C THR A 177 28.82 38.42 19.99
N ALA A 178 29.58 38.35 21.08
CA ALA A 178 29.24 38.88 22.38
C ALA A 178 29.42 40.40 22.41
N GLU A 179 28.89 41.09 23.45
CA GLU A 179 29.00 42.55 23.63
C GLU A 179 30.46 43.03 23.80
N ASP A 180 31.32 42.17 24.34
CA ASP A 180 32.75 42.44 24.49
C ASP A 180 33.57 42.24 23.18
N GLY A 181 32.90 41.88 22.09
CA GLY A 181 33.52 41.61 20.78
C GLY A 181 34.03 40.19 20.60
N SER A 182 33.99 39.35 21.61
CA SER A 182 34.38 37.94 21.51
C SER A 182 33.43 37.15 20.60
N THR A 183 33.95 36.21 19.85
CA THR A 183 33.18 35.43 18.87
C THR A 183 33.28 33.94 19.07
N PHE A 184 32.23 33.20 18.73
CA PHE A 184 32.22 31.76 18.65
C PHE A 184 31.46 31.26 17.39
N ASP A 185 31.98 30.23 16.71
CA ASP A 185 31.37 29.71 15.49
C ASP A 185 30.03 29.02 15.77
N LEU A 186 29.04 29.34 14.94
CA LEU A 186 27.77 28.63 14.89
C LEU A 186 27.91 27.34 14.05
N ALA A 187 27.42 26.24 14.56
CA ALA A 187 27.41 24.95 13.87
C ALA A 187 26.14 24.68 13.06
N GLY A 188 25.03 25.32 13.43
CA GLY A 188 23.77 25.15 12.70
C GLY A 188 22.58 25.81 13.37
N ILE A 189 21.42 25.70 12.68
CA ILE A 189 20.12 26.22 13.12
C ILE A 189 19.11 25.06 13.08
N ASN A 190 18.35 24.87 14.17
CA ASN A 190 17.26 23.87 14.31
C ASN A 190 17.66 22.45 13.85
N GLN A 191 18.87 22.04 14.16
CA GLN A 191 19.38 20.73 13.77
C GLN A 191 19.12 19.68 14.86
N ALA A 192 18.73 18.47 14.42
CA ALA A 192 18.77 17.28 15.26
C ALA A 192 20.21 16.91 15.64
N SER A 193 20.38 16.16 16.72
CA SER A 193 21.66 15.53 16.99
C SER A 193 21.83 14.30 16.08
N TYR A 194 23.00 14.20 15.47
CA TYR A 194 23.41 13.07 14.62
C TYR A 194 24.87 12.72 14.85
N MET A 195 25.26 11.54 14.36
CA MET A 195 26.67 11.13 14.35
C MET A 195 27.38 11.71 13.13
N THR A 196 28.47 12.43 13.36
CA THR A 196 29.28 13.01 12.27
C THR A 196 30.04 11.95 11.50
N GLU A 197 30.40 12.25 10.25
CA GLU A 197 31.23 11.38 9.40
C GLU A 197 32.58 12.06 9.10
N PRO A 198 33.73 11.36 9.12
CA PRO A 198 33.93 9.92 9.45
C PRO A 198 34.07 9.63 10.96
N ASP A 199 34.20 10.65 11.81
CA ASP A 199 34.71 10.53 13.20
C ASP A 199 33.70 9.90 14.17
N LYS A 200 32.44 9.73 13.73
CA LYS A 200 31.34 9.17 14.54
C LYS A 200 31.24 9.80 15.95
N THR A 201 31.34 11.11 16.00
CA THR A 201 31.09 11.90 17.20
C THR A 201 29.72 12.54 17.14
N TYR A 202 29.16 12.91 18.28
CA TYR A 202 27.89 13.66 18.29
C TYR A 202 28.08 15.06 17.69
N SER A 203 27.20 15.44 16.77
CA SER A 203 27.23 16.72 16.04
C SER A 203 27.29 17.94 16.97
N HIS A 204 26.71 17.85 18.16
CA HIS A 204 26.64 18.93 19.14
C HIS A 204 27.88 19.05 20.07
N THR A 205 28.80 18.07 20.03
CA THR A 205 29.98 18.08 20.90
C THR A 205 30.87 19.29 20.62
N ASN A 206 31.12 20.12 21.65
CA ASN A 206 31.90 21.38 21.57
C ASN A 206 31.35 22.42 20.58
N LYS A 207 30.07 22.37 20.29
CA LYS A 207 29.42 23.22 19.27
C LYS A 207 28.35 24.14 19.87
N LEU A 208 28.03 25.21 19.13
CA LEU A 208 26.97 26.17 19.38
C LEU A 208 25.92 26.11 18.28
N TYR A 209 24.67 25.92 18.68
CA TYR A 209 23.51 25.86 17.77
C TYR A 209 22.48 26.93 18.15
N ILE A 210 21.73 27.39 17.15
CA ILE A 210 20.53 28.23 17.34
C ILE A 210 19.29 27.34 17.22
N TYR A 211 18.34 27.54 18.15
CA TYR A 211 16.98 27.02 18.07
C TYR A 211 16.01 28.19 18.06
N THR A 212 15.22 28.28 17.00
CA THR A 212 14.23 29.35 16.81
C THR A 212 12.84 28.87 17.23
N ASP A 213 11.86 29.74 17.15
CA ASP A 213 10.45 29.38 17.41
C ASP A 213 9.85 28.42 16.38
N ALA A 214 10.57 28.09 15.30
CA ALA A 214 10.24 26.97 14.42
C ALA A 214 10.38 25.60 15.12
N TRP A 215 11.18 25.52 16.18
CA TRP A 215 11.32 24.34 17.04
C TRP A 215 10.22 24.34 18.11
N LYS A 216 9.21 23.46 17.96
CA LYS A 216 8.01 23.43 18.82
C LYS A 216 8.24 22.72 20.15
N ALA A 217 9.08 21.68 20.21
CA ALA A 217 9.32 20.94 21.45
C ALA A 217 10.05 21.77 22.51
N VAL A 218 9.75 21.48 23.76
CA VAL A 218 10.49 22.05 24.92
C VAL A 218 11.91 21.48 24.96
N GLU A 219 12.03 20.18 24.69
CA GLU A 219 13.30 19.48 24.61
C GLU A 219 14.03 19.82 23.30
N ARG A 220 15.29 20.10 23.42
CA ARG A 220 16.24 20.22 22.31
C ARG A 220 17.21 19.04 22.34
N PRO A 221 17.87 18.70 21.22
CA PRO A 221 18.68 17.48 21.11
C PRO A 221 19.66 17.28 22.24
N ALA A 222 19.60 16.10 22.84
CA ALA A 222 20.56 15.71 23.88
C ALA A 222 21.91 15.31 23.25
N ASN A 223 23.01 15.64 23.95
CA ASN A 223 24.33 15.14 23.66
C ASN A 223 24.79 14.29 24.84
N SER A 224 25.09 13.02 24.57
CA SER A 224 25.47 12.07 25.62
C SER A 224 26.84 12.33 26.26
N SER A 225 27.69 13.16 25.65
CA SER A 225 29.06 13.43 26.13
C SER A 225 29.18 14.68 27.01
N THR A 226 28.21 15.62 26.91
CA THR A 226 28.23 16.88 27.67
C THR A 226 26.82 17.37 28.01
N THR A 227 26.67 18.08 29.13
CA THR A 227 25.44 18.78 29.48
C THR A 227 25.37 20.10 28.73
N PRO A 228 24.18 20.54 28.28
CA PRO A 228 24.03 21.78 27.56
C PRO A 228 24.06 23.00 28.51
N THR A 229 24.56 24.14 28.02
CA THR A 229 24.28 25.47 28.56
C THR A 229 23.39 26.17 27.52
N GLU A 230 22.30 26.79 27.96
CA GLU A 230 21.37 27.48 27.06
C GLU A 230 21.21 28.96 27.41
N VAL A 231 21.05 29.75 26.35
CA VAL A 231 20.88 31.22 26.44
C VAL A 231 19.63 31.61 25.67
N LEU A 232 18.62 32.13 26.32
CA LEU A 232 17.46 32.74 25.66
C LEU A 232 17.81 34.16 25.24
N VAL A 233 17.68 34.45 23.96
CA VAL A 233 17.89 35.75 23.36
C VAL A 233 16.59 36.26 22.73
N GLN A 234 16.21 37.49 23.03
CA GLN A 234 15.05 38.16 22.45
C GLN A 234 15.41 39.58 22.07
N ASN A 235 15.11 39.98 20.86
CA ASN A 235 15.49 41.29 20.29
C ASN A 235 17.00 41.60 20.42
N GLY A 236 17.85 40.57 20.22
CA GLY A 236 19.30 40.70 20.34
C GLY A 236 19.82 40.88 21.78
N VAL A 237 18.98 40.74 22.81
CA VAL A 237 19.35 40.90 24.22
C VAL A 237 19.16 39.57 24.96
N ILE A 238 20.14 39.20 25.75
CA ILE A 238 20.12 37.99 26.57
C ILE A 238 19.11 38.15 27.70
N LYS A 239 18.07 37.29 27.75
CA LYS A 239 17.01 37.31 28.77
C LYS A 239 17.23 36.28 29.87
N GLN A 240 17.86 35.17 29.55
CA GLN A 240 18.10 34.06 30.49
C GLN A 240 19.33 33.26 30.08
N ILE A 241 20.11 32.83 31.06
CA ILE A 241 21.17 31.82 30.89
C ILE A 241 20.89 30.66 31.84
N SER A 242 20.93 29.44 31.33
CA SER A 242 20.78 28.19 32.09
C SER A 242 22.07 27.40 31.97
N LEU A 243 22.86 27.37 33.04
CA LEU A 243 24.14 26.65 33.06
C LEU A 243 23.94 25.17 33.34
N ASN A 244 24.60 24.30 32.56
CA ASN A 244 24.61 22.84 32.68
C ASN A 244 23.23 22.19 32.63
N LYS A 245 22.22 22.84 32.05
CA LYS A 245 20.89 22.31 31.80
C LYS A 245 20.15 23.10 30.73
N GLY A 246 19.19 22.47 30.04
CA GLY A 246 18.29 23.16 29.13
C GLY A 246 17.34 24.12 29.81
N ILE A 247 16.84 25.13 29.09
CA ILE A 247 15.74 26.00 29.48
C ILE A 247 14.43 25.25 29.27
N ASN A 248 13.66 25.04 30.33
CA ASN A 248 12.44 24.26 30.30
C ASN A 248 11.24 25.09 29.77
N GLN A 249 11.35 25.52 28.52
CA GLN A 249 10.25 26.17 27.79
C GLN A 249 10.46 26.06 26.28
N THR A 250 9.38 26.22 25.53
CA THR A 250 9.46 26.42 24.06
C THR A 250 10.15 27.75 23.75
N VAL A 251 10.70 27.85 22.52
CA VAL A 251 11.28 29.13 22.08
C VAL A 251 10.14 30.12 21.80
N PRO A 252 10.11 31.28 22.45
CA PRO A 252 9.08 32.31 22.21
C PRO A 252 9.16 32.86 20.79
N ALA A 253 8.03 33.31 20.25
CA ALA A 253 7.99 33.95 18.94
C ALA A 253 8.95 35.14 18.86
N GLY A 254 9.75 35.18 17.78
CA GLY A 254 10.77 36.24 17.56
C GLY A 254 11.99 36.18 18.50
N ALA A 255 12.12 35.12 19.29
CA ALA A 255 13.29 34.82 20.11
C ALA A 255 14.07 33.63 19.53
N TYR A 256 15.24 33.37 20.06
CA TYR A 256 15.99 32.14 19.83
C TYR A 256 16.73 31.69 21.08
N ILE A 257 17.05 30.41 21.14
CA ILE A 257 17.89 29.82 22.19
C ILE A 257 19.22 29.41 21.57
N LEU A 258 20.32 29.92 22.12
CA LEU A 258 21.65 29.37 21.87
C LEU A 258 21.83 28.15 22.76
N ARG A 259 22.15 27.01 22.16
CA ARG A 259 22.48 25.76 22.84
C ARG A 259 23.95 25.45 22.65
N ALA A 260 24.69 25.45 23.75
CA ALA A 260 26.13 25.35 23.78
C ALA A 260 26.57 24.07 24.52
N HIS A 261 27.54 23.36 23.97
CA HIS A 261 28.15 22.18 24.60
C HIS A 261 29.66 22.35 24.71
N GLY A 262 30.28 21.79 25.76
CA GLY A 262 31.72 21.73 25.95
C GLY A 262 32.43 23.07 25.82
N THR A 263 33.28 23.30 24.83
CA THR A 263 33.99 24.59 24.62
C THR A 263 33.05 25.72 24.33
N ALA A 264 31.94 25.51 23.62
CA ALA A 264 30.92 26.52 23.41
C ALA A 264 30.22 26.93 24.70
N ALA A 265 29.98 26.00 25.62
CA ALA A 265 29.43 26.32 26.96
C ALA A 265 30.38 27.16 27.78
N LYS A 266 31.72 26.95 27.66
CA LYS A 266 32.73 27.82 28.30
C LYS A 266 32.70 29.24 27.71
N PHE A 267 32.56 29.36 26.39
CA PHE A 267 32.41 30.69 25.77
C PHE A 267 31.18 31.43 26.34
N VAL A 268 30.04 30.77 26.45
CA VAL A 268 28.84 31.36 27.07
C VAL A 268 29.12 31.82 28.50
N GLN A 269 29.78 31.03 29.33
CA GLN A 269 30.10 31.36 30.71
C GLN A 269 31.06 32.51 30.87
N GLN A 270 31.97 32.71 29.91
CA GLN A 270 33.04 33.72 29.97
C GLN A 270 32.63 35.08 29.36
N HIS A 271 31.75 35.06 28.34
CA HIS A 271 31.52 36.22 27.48
C HIS A 271 30.06 36.68 27.39
N LEU A 272 29.09 35.89 27.93
CA LEU A 272 27.68 36.24 27.87
C LEU A 272 27.07 36.43 29.26
N ALA A 273 26.34 37.52 29.46
CA ALA A 273 25.58 37.76 30.69
C ALA A 273 24.18 38.28 30.40
N VAL A 274 23.23 38.07 31.32
CA VAL A 274 21.85 38.54 31.20
C VAL A 274 21.85 40.07 31.09
N GLY A 275 21.08 40.59 30.13
CA GLY A 275 20.98 42.02 29.81
C GLY A 275 21.93 42.48 28.73
N GLN A 276 22.98 41.76 28.41
CA GLN A 276 23.92 42.11 27.33
C GLN A 276 23.33 41.84 25.93
N LYS A 277 23.89 42.57 24.96
CA LYS A 277 23.60 42.36 23.54
C LYS A 277 24.42 41.19 23.01
N VAL A 278 23.81 40.46 22.10
CA VAL A 278 24.46 39.38 21.32
C VAL A 278 23.93 39.37 19.91
N THR A 279 24.82 39.21 18.93
CA THR A 279 24.44 39.09 17.53
C THR A 279 24.81 37.70 17.01
N ALA A 280 24.05 37.23 16.04
CA ALA A 280 24.30 35.98 15.34
C ALA A 280 24.20 36.24 13.83
N ASP A 281 25.33 36.10 13.14
CA ASP A 281 25.42 36.26 11.68
C ASP A 281 25.68 34.90 11.02
N TYR A 282 24.97 34.60 9.96
CA TYR A 282 25.14 33.34 9.26
C TYR A 282 24.77 33.43 7.76
N ALA A 283 25.34 32.54 6.97
CA ALA A 283 25.07 32.38 5.55
C ALA A 283 25.23 30.92 5.11
N LEU A 284 24.77 30.63 3.91
CA LEU A 284 25.04 29.38 3.19
C LEU A 284 26.20 29.61 2.23
N GLN A 285 27.02 28.59 2.02
CA GLN A 285 28.10 28.61 1.03
C GLN A 285 27.97 27.40 0.11
N VAL A 286 27.91 27.63 -1.19
CA VAL A 286 27.96 26.55 -2.18
C VAL A 286 29.31 25.86 -2.10
N LYS A 287 29.31 24.58 -1.77
CA LYS A 287 30.56 23.84 -1.49
C LYS A 287 31.48 23.72 -2.72
N SER A 288 30.89 23.58 -3.92
CA SER A 288 31.65 23.39 -5.16
C SER A 288 32.38 24.65 -5.65
N THR A 289 31.84 25.85 -5.36
CA THR A 289 32.34 27.14 -5.88
C THR A 289 32.86 28.08 -4.79
N GLY A 290 32.55 27.81 -3.53
CA GLY A 290 32.81 28.74 -2.42
C GLY A 290 31.90 29.98 -2.39
N LYS A 291 30.95 30.09 -3.33
CA LYS A 291 30.04 31.25 -3.43
C LYS A 291 29.12 31.32 -2.22
N MET A 292 29.06 32.48 -1.60
CA MET A 292 28.13 32.76 -0.50
C MET A 292 26.72 32.97 -1.06
N VAL A 293 25.73 32.40 -0.38
CA VAL A 293 24.30 32.53 -0.69
C VAL A 293 23.59 33.01 0.57
N ASN A 294 23.02 34.22 0.49
CA ASN A 294 22.19 34.71 1.58
C ASN A 294 20.84 33.97 1.54
N PRO A 295 20.36 33.37 2.63
CA PRO A 295 19.04 32.76 2.66
C PRO A 295 17.91 33.68 2.19
N SER A 296 18.03 34.99 2.43
CA SER A 296 17.05 36.00 2.00
C SER A 296 16.91 36.13 0.47
N ASP A 297 17.89 35.67 -0.31
CA ASP A 297 17.85 35.66 -1.77
C ASP A 297 17.10 34.45 -2.35
N LEU A 298 16.77 33.47 -1.49
CA LEU A 298 16.07 32.25 -1.86
C LEU A 298 14.57 32.39 -1.60
N GLU A 299 13.76 31.93 -2.51
CA GLU A 299 12.33 31.70 -2.29
C GLU A 299 12.13 30.45 -1.46
N VAL A 300 12.75 29.36 -1.89
CA VAL A 300 12.62 28.04 -1.28
C VAL A 300 13.95 27.29 -1.32
N MET A 301 14.20 26.47 -0.28
CA MET A 301 15.22 25.42 -0.30
C MET A 301 14.72 24.23 0.51
N ILE A 302 14.95 23.05 -0.01
CA ILE A 302 14.64 21.79 0.66
C ILE A 302 15.81 20.81 0.54
N GLY A 303 16.18 20.18 1.64
CA GLY A 303 17.22 19.17 1.68
C GLY A 303 16.79 17.89 0.98
N GLY A 304 17.77 17.11 0.55
CA GLY A 304 17.62 15.77 0.01
C GLY A 304 18.87 14.96 0.24
N HIS A 305 18.97 13.79 -0.37
CA HIS A 305 20.03 12.85 -0.09
C HIS A 305 21.13 12.90 -1.16
N THR A 306 21.00 12.18 -2.25
CA THR A 306 22.03 12.03 -3.28
C THR A 306 21.58 12.66 -4.60
N ILE A 307 22.52 13.22 -5.33
CA ILE A 307 22.29 13.62 -6.71
C ILE A 307 22.01 12.37 -7.57
N LEU A 308 21.03 12.44 -8.45
CA LEU A 308 20.64 11.37 -9.36
C LEU A 308 21.02 11.67 -10.81
N VAL A 309 20.75 12.87 -11.24
CA VAL A 309 20.99 13.34 -12.62
C VAL A 309 21.82 14.61 -12.55
N ASP A 310 22.84 14.69 -13.39
CA ASP A 310 23.64 15.90 -13.58
C ASP A 310 23.92 16.11 -15.08
N GLN A 311 23.72 17.31 -15.57
CA GLN A 311 23.85 17.68 -16.98
C GLN A 311 23.05 16.74 -17.92
N GLY A 312 21.82 16.38 -17.52
CA GLY A 312 20.92 15.52 -18.30
C GLY A 312 21.34 14.04 -18.35
N LYS A 313 22.27 13.61 -17.52
CA LYS A 313 22.78 12.23 -17.48
C LYS A 313 22.71 11.67 -16.07
N ALA A 314 22.46 10.35 -15.98
CA ALA A 314 22.62 9.62 -14.72
C ALA A 314 24.07 9.80 -14.21
N THR A 315 24.20 10.10 -12.92
CA THR A 315 25.51 10.36 -12.30
C THR A 315 25.77 9.43 -11.13
N SER A 316 27.02 9.31 -10.70
CA SER A 316 27.37 8.54 -9.51
C SER A 316 26.71 9.13 -8.27
N PHE A 317 26.23 8.29 -7.39
CA PHE A 317 25.65 8.74 -6.12
C PHE A 317 26.68 9.47 -5.27
N SER A 318 26.32 10.62 -4.75
CA SER A 318 27.23 11.49 -3.97
C SER A 318 27.52 10.95 -2.56
N ARG A 319 26.73 9.98 -2.10
CA ARG A 319 26.91 9.26 -0.82
C ARG A 319 26.35 7.85 -0.92
N SER A 320 26.62 7.01 0.08
CA SER A 320 26.11 5.64 0.13
C SER A 320 24.59 5.62 0.08
N VAL A 321 24.05 4.77 -0.79
CA VAL A 321 22.62 4.50 -0.94
C VAL A 321 22.23 3.09 -0.52
N SER A 322 23.10 2.41 0.22
CA SER A 322 22.86 1.02 0.66
C SER A 322 21.59 0.86 1.50
N SER A 323 21.29 1.84 2.34
CA SER A 323 20.05 1.90 3.12
C SER A 323 18.82 2.28 2.31
N LEU A 324 19.01 2.83 1.12
CA LEU A 324 17.94 3.27 0.20
C LEU A 324 17.72 2.25 -0.94
N GLY A 325 18.26 1.05 -0.83
CA GLY A 325 18.18 0.01 -1.86
C GLY A 325 16.76 -0.51 -2.11
N GLY A 326 16.67 -1.40 -3.12
CA GLY A 326 15.42 -2.05 -3.49
C GLY A 326 14.50 -1.23 -4.39
N ASN A 327 13.42 -1.88 -4.81
CA ASN A 327 12.35 -1.27 -5.59
C ASN A 327 11.27 -0.82 -4.60
N ARG A 328 10.99 0.48 -4.58
CA ARG A 328 10.03 1.09 -3.66
C ARG A 328 9.46 2.38 -4.24
N ALA A 329 8.47 2.95 -3.60
CA ALA A 329 8.02 4.29 -3.89
C ALA A 329 9.17 5.30 -3.76
N ARG A 330 9.21 6.30 -4.65
CA ARG A 330 10.31 7.27 -4.70
C ARG A 330 9.79 8.68 -4.83
N THR A 331 10.48 9.61 -4.19
CA THR A 331 10.27 11.03 -4.36
C THR A 331 11.56 11.67 -4.85
N ALA A 332 11.45 12.57 -5.82
CA ALA A 332 12.59 13.29 -6.37
C ALA A 332 12.17 14.69 -6.82
N VAL A 333 13.14 15.57 -6.94
CA VAL A 333 12.97 16.90 -7.53
C VAL A 333 14.09 17.16 -8.52
N GLY A 334 13.79 17.89 -9.58
CA GLY A 334 14.79 18.28 -10.56
C GLY A 334 14.35 19.51 -11.35
N TYR A 335 15.18 19.95 -12.29
CA TYR A 335 14.86 21.05 -13.18
C TYR A 335 15.38 20.84 -14.60
N SER A 336 14.80 21.57 -15.57
CA SER A 336 15.17 21.54 -16.99
C SER A 336 16.47 22.29 -17.27
N GLN A 337 17.10 22.01 -18.43
CA GLN A 337 18.38 22.61 -18.82
C GLN A 337 18.37 24.14 -18.89
N ASP A 338 17.28 24.72 -19.34
CA ASP A 338 17.08 26.18 -19.41
C ASP A 338 16.70 26.81 -18.05
N GLY A 339 16.54 25.98 -16.99
CA GLY A 339 16.12 26.40 -15.65
C GLY A 339 14.67 26.87 -15.56
N ARG A 340 13.87 26.70 -16.62
CA ARG A 340 12.49 27.16 -16.67
C ARG A 340 11.54 26.26 -15.87
N TYR A 341 11.71 24.94 -15.98
CA TYR A 341 10.78 24.00 -15.37
C TYR A 341 11.40 23.30 -14.17
N ALA A 342 10.68 23.30 -13.05
CA ALA A 342 10.92 22.36 -11.96
C ALA A 342 10.04 21.12 -12.18
N TYR A 343 10.58 19.94 -11.87
CA TYR A 343 9.91 18.64 -11.90
C TYR A 343 9.87 18.06 -10.49
N ILE A 344 8.67 17.93 -9.94
CA ILE A 344 8.42 17.29 -8.65
C ILE A 344 7.87 15.90 -8.97
N ILE A 345 8.59 14.86 -8.58
CA ILE A 345 8.39 13.49 -9.07
C ILE A 345 8.01 12.59 -7.90
N ALA A 346 6.93 11.83 -8.06
CA ALA A 346 6.54 10.75 -7.18
C ALA A 346 6.35 9.46 -7.98
N VAL A 347 7.01 8.39 -7.57
CA VAL A 347 6.89 7.05 -8.16
C VAL A 347 6.06 6.19 -7.24
N GLU A 348 5.03 5.57 -7.77
CA GLU A 348 4.13 4.71 -7.03
C GLU A 348 4.74 3.34 -6.71
N ASP A 349 4.44 2.82 -5.51
CA ASP A 349 4.63 1.42 -5.13
C ASP A 349 3.36 0.94 -4.41
N ASN A 350 2.48 0.32 -5.17
CA ASN A 350 1.17 -0.13 -4.72
C ASN A 350 0.70 -1.33 -5.56
N ASN A 351 -0.56 -1.73 -5.46
CA ASN A 351 -1.08 -2.87 -6.20
C ASN A 351 -0.96 -2.74 -7.74
N ASN A 352 -0.81 -1.53 -8.27
CA ASN A 352 -0.76 -1.24 -9.70
C ASN A 352 0.64 -0.87 -10.21
N SER A 353 1.60 -0.66 -9.32
CA SER A 353 2.94 -0.15 -9.61
C SER A 353 3.99 -0.79 -8.71
N ALA A 354 5.12 -1.17 -9.28
CA ALA A 354 6.14 -2.00 -8.60
C ALA A 354 7.34 -1.19 -8.06
N GLY A 355 7.16 0.11 -7.83
CA GLY A 355 8.23 0.99 -7.36
C GLY A 355 9.45 1.05 -8.28
N MET A 356 10.44 1.87 -7.96
CA MET A 356 11.71 1.98 -8.68
C MET A 356 12.91 1.78 -7.76
N SER A 357 13.97 1.17 -8.30
CA SER A 357 15.32 1.34 -7.77
C SER A 357 15.83 2.77 -8.09
N LEU A 358 16.86 3.23 -7.39
CA LEU A 358 17.45 4.55 -7.69
C LEU A 358 18.05 4.64 -9.10
N TYR A 359 18.56 3.54 -9.66
CA TYR A 359 19.06 3.50 -11.05
C TYR A 359 17.92 3.62 -12.07
N GLU A 360 16.77 2.98 -11.81
CA GLU A 360 15.59 3.16 -12.67
C GLU A 360 15.03 4.57 -12.56
N LEU A 361 15.07 5.19 -11.36
CA LEU A 361 14.68 6.58 -11.17
C LEU A 361 15.59 7.54 -11.94
N GLN A 362 16.93 7.33 -11.95
CA GLN A 362 17.86 8.09 -12.80
C GLN A 362 17.48 7.98 -14.27
N SER A 363 17.22 6.76 -14.75
CA SER A 363 16.84 6.49 -16.14
C SER A 363 15.50 7.15 -16.49
N PHE A 364 14.53 7.09 -15.60
CA PHE A 364 13.24 7.77 -15.76
C PHE A 364 13.42 9.28 -15.82
N MET A 365 14.13 9.88 -14.86
CA MET A 365 14.36 11.32 -14.80
C MET A 365 15.06 11.84 -16.07
N THR A 366 16.07 11.13 -16.57
CA THR A 366 16.75 11.50 -17.83
C THR A 366 15.80 11.39 -19.03
N SER A 367 14.94 10.38 -19.06
CA SER A 367 13.98 10.16 -20.16
C SER A 367 12.91 11.25 -20.27
N ILE A 368 12.59 11.94 -19.17
CA ILE A 368 11.63 13.06 -19.16
C ILE A 368 12.29 14.44 -19.23
N GLY A 369 13.62 14.49 -19.48
CA GLY A 369 14.35 15.74 -19.72
C GLY A 369 14.82 16.48 -18.47
N VAL A 370 14.95 15.83 -17.32
CA VAL A 370 15.56 16.42 -16.13
C VAL A 370 17.05 16.66 -16.40
N TRP A 371 17.48 17.93 -16.22
CA TRP A 371 18.87 18.33 -16.38
C TRP A 371 19.72 18.09 -15.15
N LYS A 372 19.20 18.47 -13.97
CA LYS A 372 19.81 18.17 -12.67
C LYS A 372 18.73 17.69 -11.72
N GLY A 373 18.99 16.59 -10.99
CA GLY A 373 17.97 15.90 -10.21
C GLY A 373 18.47 15.34 -8.90
N LEU A 374 17.64 15.44 -7.86
CA LEU A 374 17.91 15.11 -6.46
C LEU A 374 16.90 14.10 -5.93
N ASN A 375 17.38 13.11 -5.18
CA ASN A 375 16.54 12.17 -4.45
C ASN A 375 16.06 12.80 -3.12
N LEU A 376 14.75 12.80 -2.90
CA LEU A 376 14.10 13.14 -1.63
C LEU A 376 13.78 11.86 -0.85
N ASP A 377 13.16 11.99 0.33
CA ASP A 377 12.75 10.84 1.13
C ASP A 377 11.70 10.00 0.38
N GLY A 378 11.84 8.68 0.44
CA GLY A 378 11.07 7.72 -0.35
C GLY A 378 10.33 6.69 0.49
N GLY A 379 9.96 5.58 -0.15
CA GLY A 379 9.23 4.50 0.51
C GLY A 379 7.91 4.98 1.08
N GLY A 380 7.61 4.62 2.33
CA GLY A 380 6.37 5.02 2.98
C GLY A 380 6.13 6.51 3.15
N SER A 381 7.18 7.35 2.99
CA SER A 381 7.02 8.81 2.99
C SER A 381 6.49 9.34 1.66
N THR A 382 6.68 8.61 0.54
CA THR A 382 6.26 9.04 -0.79
C THR A 382 4.77 9.30 -0.83
N THR A 383 4.43 10.56 -0.97
CA THR A 383 3.04 11.05 -1.06
C THR A 383 3.01 12.23 -2.00
N LEU A 384 2.10 12.21 -2.96
CA LEU A 384 1.81 13.34 -3.84
C LEU A 384 0.35 13.74 -3.67
N VAL A 385 0.11 15.01 -3.49
CA VAL A 385 -1.21 15.62 -3.49
C VAL A 385 -1.30 16.64 -4.61
N THR A 386 -2.43 16.69 -5.30
CA THR A 386 -2.71 17.67 -6.35
C THR A 386 -4.16 18.11 -6.26
N ARG A 387 -4.40 19.38 -6.58
CA ARG A 387 -5.75 19.95 -6.63
C ARG A 387 -6.38 19.61 -7.99
N PRO A 388 -7.40 18.75 -8.05
CA PRO A 388 -8.14 18.52 -9.28
C PRO A 388 -8.85 19.80 -9.75
N LEU A 389 -9.05 19.95 -11.06
CA LEU A 389 -9.72 21.12 -11.62
C LEU A 389 -11.12 21.31 -11.04
N GLY A 390 -11.35 22.50 -10.48
CA GLY A 390 -12.61 22.89 -9.85
C GLY A 390 -12.71 22.48 -8.37
N GLU A 391 -11.76 21.75 -7.81
CA GLU A 391 -11.68 21.45 -6.38
C GLU A 391 -10.98 22.60 -5.64
N ASP A 392 -11.35 22.80 -4.37
CA ASP A 392 -10.80 23.88 -3.54
C ASP A 392 -9.47 23.46 -2.89
N GLN A 393 -9.26 22.17 -2.66
CA GLN A 393 -8.11 21.62 -1.95
C GLN A 393 -7.36 20.58 -2.80
N ALA A 394 -6.10 20.36 -2.42
CA ALA A 394 -5.29 19.30 -3.00
C ALA A 394 -5.56 17.98 -2.24
N ASP A 395 -5.90 16.94 -2.97
CA ASP A 395 -6.17 15.60 -2.46
C ASP A 395 -5.07 14.63 -2.86
N LEU A 396 -5.02 13.47 -2.22
CA LEU A 396 -4.08 12.40 -2.54
C LEU A 396 -4.21 11.97 -4.01
N THR A 397 -3.11 12.01 -4.77
CA THR A 397 -3.12 11.74 -6.21
C THR A 397 -3.17 10.25 -6.52
N PHE A 398 -2.52 9.41 -5.69
CA PHE A 398 -2.49 7.95 -5.82
C PHE A 398 -2.40 7.28 -4.45
N GLU A 399 -2.76 6.00 -4.35
CA GLU A 399 -2.62 5.21 -3.12
C GLU A 399 -1.15 5.05 -2.74
N THR A 400 -0.81 5.41 -1.50
CA THR A 400 0.55 5.19 -0.96
C THR A 400 0.85 3.70 -0.79
N GLU A 401 2.07 3.33 -0.48
CA GLU A 401 2.44 1.93 -0.21
C GLU A 401 1.66 1.29 0.96
N TYR A 402 1.00 2.09 1.81
CA TYR A 402 0.13 1.59 2.89
C TYR A 402 -1.28 1.23 2.44
N GLY A 403 -1.64 1.57 1.20
CA GLY A 403 -2.96 1.37 0.63
C GLY A 403 -4.00 2.42 1.05
N GLY A 404 -5.03 2.59 0.23
CA GLY A 404 -6.10 3.56 0.45
C GLY A 404 -5.59 4.99 0.61
N THR A 405 -6.11 5.71 1.59
CA THR A 405 -5.75 7.11 1.89
C THR A 405 -4.72 7.27 3.02
N THR A 406 -4.13 6.19 3.49
CA THR A 406 -3.17 6.21 4.59
C THR A 406 -1.87 6.90 4.17
N GLN A 407 -1.43 7.90 4.91
CA GLN A 407 -0.19 8.65 4.69
C GLN A 407 0.69 8.62 5.93
N ARG A 408 2.01 8.59 5.71
CA ARG A 408 2.98 8.81 6.78
C ARG A 408 3.00 10.30 7.17
N SER A 409 3.07 10.59 8.47
CA SER A 409 3.39 11.93 8.96
C SER A 409 4.88 12.21 8.75
N VAL A 410 5.20 13.24 7.98
CA VAL A 410 6.56 13.66 7.61
C VAL A 410 6.88 15.04 8.21
N VAL A 411 8.15 15.42 8.19
CA VAL A 411 8.62 16.68 8.82
C VAL A 411 8.41 17.88 7.93
N ASN A 412 8.49 17.70 6.62
CA ASN A 412 8.28 18.74 5.62
C ASN A 412 7.89 18.16 4.27
N GLY A 413 7.53 19.03 3.35
CA GLY A 413 7.23 18.73 1.97
C GLY A 413 7.50 19.92 1.07
N LEU A 414 7.60 19.70 -0.23
CA LEU A 414 7.69 20.74 -1.24
C LEU A 414 6.30 21.01 -1.80
N GLY A 415 5.78 22.22 -1.60
CA GLY A 415 4.47 22.68 -2.04
C GLY A 415 4.53 23.58 -3.26
N VAL A 416 3.50 23.52 -4.08
CA VAL A 416 3.23 24.40 -5.23
C VAL A 416 2.07 25.31 -4.84
N TYR A 417 2.22 26.61 -5.04
CA TYR A 417 1.23 27.62 -4.66
C TYR A 417 0.81 28.45 -5.87
N THR A 418 -0.40 29.00 -5.81
CA THR A 418 -0.91 29.91 -6.82
C THR A 418 -1.22 31.28 -6.22
N THR A 419 -0.78 32.32 -6.92
CA THR A 419 -1.12 33.72 -6.65
C THR A 419 -2.01 34.29 -7.75
N ALA A 420 -2.51 33.43 -8.68
CA ALA A 420 -3.33 33.88 -9.78
C ALA A 420 -4.62 34.53 -9.28
N PRO A 421 -5.02 35.70 -9.85
CA PRO A 421 -6.28 36.33 -9.49
C PRO A 421 -7.47 35.46 -9.97
N GLN A 422 -8.66 35.75 -9.46
CA GLN A 422 -9.87 35.12 -9.98
C GLN A 422 -10.12 35.57 -11.43
N GLY A 423 -10.20 34.61 -12.34
CA GLY A 423 -10.48 34.82 -13.75
C GLY A 423 -11.94 34.62 -14.14
N SER A 424 -12.23 34.71 -15.44
CA SER A 424 -13.52 34.34 -15.98
C SER A 424 -13.68 32.81 -16.09
N VAL A 425 -14.93 32.32 -16.08
CA VAL A 425 -15.23 30.89 -16.25
C VAL A 425 -14.59 30.36 -17.54
N LYS A 426 -13.70 29.39 -17.43
CA LYS A 426 -13.07 28.69 -18.56
C LYS A 426 -13.76 27.37 -18.87
N GLY A 427 -14.18 26.67 -17.83
CA GLY A 427 -14.78 25.36 -17.97
C GLY A 427 -15.23 24.78 -16.63
N PHE A 428 -15.58 23.52 -16.67
CA PHE A 428 -15.84 22.74 -15.47
C PHE A 428 -15.41 21.29 -15.67
N SER A 429 -15.04 20.63 -14.59
CA SER A 429 -14.72 19.21 -14.49
C SER A 429 -15.98 18.44 -14.08
N ILE A 430 -16.03 17.17 -14.43
CA ILE A 430 -16.98 16.20 -13.88
C ILE A 430 -16.23 15.35 -12.84
N SER A 431 -16.77 15.26 -11.64
CA SER A 431 -16.29 14.41 -10.57
C SER A 431 -17.31 13.31 -10.26
N GLY A 432 -16.83 12.10 -10.02
CA GLY A 432 -17.61 10.92 -9.72
C GLY A 432 -16.89 9.62 -10.08
N PRO A 433 -17.51 8.46 -9.87
CA PRO A 433 -16.89 7.17 -10.13
C PRO A 433 -16.44 7.02 -11.59
N LYS A 434 -15.17 6.65 -11.81
CA LYS A 434 -14.63 6.35 -13.15
C LYS A 434 -14.94 4.93 -13.62
N GLN A 435 -15.36 4.07 -12.70
CA GLN A 435 -15.77 2.69 -12.94
C GLN A 435 -17.12 2.42 -12.28
N LEU A 436 -18.02 1.75 -12.99
CA LEU A 436 -19.30 1.26 -12.48
C LEU A 436 -19.47 -0.21 -12.83
N LEU A 437 -20.05 -0.96 -11.93
CA LEU A 437 -20.53 -2.30 -12.22
C LEU A 437 -21.80 -2.23 -13.07
N LEU A 438 -22.03 -3.21 -13.92
CA LEU A 438 -23.25 -3.32 -14.71
C LEU A 438 -24.50 -3.28 -13.80
N GLY A 439 -25.46 -2.39 -14.09
CA GLY A 439 -26.65 -2.16 -13.27
C GLY A 439 -26.48 -1.14 -12.14
N GLN A 440 -25.25 -0.78 -11.77
CA GLN A 440 -24.96 0.18 -10.70
C GLN A 440 -25.43 1.58 -11.06
N THR A 441 -25.88 2.34 -10.06
CA THR A 441 -26.21 3.77 -10.18
C THR A 441 -25.13 4.62 -9.51
N ALA A 442 -24.90 5.81 -10.06
CA ALA A 442 -23.98 6.79 -9.48
C ALA A 442 -24.43 8.23 -9.74
N THR A 443 -24.11 9.11 -8.82
CA THR A 443 -24.21 10.56 -8.98
C THR A 443 -22.88 11.15 -9.41
N TYR A 444 -22.96 12.23 -10.18
CA TYR A 444 -21.81 13.00 -10.62
C TYR A 444 -22.04 14.46 -10.27
N SER A 445 -20.95 15.16 -9.97
CA SER A 445 -20.95 16.60 -9.73
C SER A 445 -20.12 17.31 -10.80
N ALA A 446 -20.40 18.59 -11.00
CA ALA A 446 -19.60 19.44 -11.86
C ALA A 446 -19.05 20.61 -11.04
N LYS A 447 -17.75 20.87 -11.16
CA LYS A 447 -17.04 21.93 -10.45
C LYS A 447 -16.35 22.82 -11.46
N GLY A 448 -16.59 24.12 -11.37
CA GLY A 448 -16.07 25.10 -12.30
C GLY A 448 -14.65 25.52 -12.01
N TYR A 449 -13.94 25.93 -13.06
CA TYR A 449 -12.64 26.57 -12.98
C TYR A 449 -12.52 27.75 -13.94
N ASP A 450 -11.72 28.71 -13.57
CA ASP A 450 -11.47 29.93 -14.32
C ASP A 450 -10.33 29.83 -15.34
N THR A 451 -10.00 30.93 -16.00
CA THR A 451 -8.93 31.03 -17.00
C THR A 451 -7.54 30.76 -16.45
N TYR A 452 -7.35 30.84 -15.12
CA TYR A 452 -6.11 30.49 -14.41
C TYR A 452 -6.17 29.10 -13.75
N TYR A 453 -7.28 28.34 -13.98
CA TYR A 453 -7.54 27.02 -13.40
C TYR A 453 -7.80 27.06 -11.88
N ASN A 454 -8.17 28.23 -11.33
CA ASN A 454 -8.65 28.34 -9.97
C ASN A 454 -10.09 27.84 -9.89
N PRO A 455 -10.51 27.25 -8.75
CA PRO A 455 -11.90 26.88 -8.53
C PRO A 455 -12.82 28.13 -8.54
N ILE A 456 -14.01 27.97 -9.03
CA ILE A 456 -15.06 28.98 -8.96
C ILE A 456 -16.23 28.44 -8.13
N LYS A 457 -16.97 29.34 -7.49
CA LYS A 457 -18.09 28.97 -6.63
C LYS A 457 -19.10 28.09 -7.37
N ASN A 458 -19.53 27.00 -6.71
CA ASN A 458 -20.38 25.98 -7.29
C ASN A 458 -21.73 26.48 -7.83
N ASP A 459 -22.28 27.58 -7.30
CA ASP A 459 -23.55 28.18 -7.76
C ASP A 459 -23.46 28.79 -9.17
N ALA A 460 -22.24 29.07 -9.65
CA ALA A 460 -22.01 29.55 -11.02
C ALA A 460 -22.12 28.44 -12.08
N ILE A 461 -22.08 27.17 -11.71
CA ILE A 461 -22.15 26.01 -12.58
C ILE A 461 -23.43 25.23 -12.28
N LYS A 462 -24.43 25.30 -13.20
CA LYS A 462 -25.66 24.55 -13.10
C LYS A 462 -25.79 23.60 -14.29
N PRO A 463 -25.22 22.40 -14.20
CA PRO A 463 -25.16 21.49 -15.33
C PRO A 463 -26.47 20.82 -15.62
N THR A 464 -26.79 20.69 -16.89
CA THR A 464 -27.73 19.69 -17.41
C THR A 464 -26.96 18.44 -17.78
N TRP A 465 -27.48 17.29 -17.36
CA TRP A 465 -26.81 15.98 -17.50
C TRP A 465 -27.45 15.16 -18.60
N LYS A 466 -26.62 14.45 -19.40
CA LYS A 466 -27.08 13.44 -20.34
C LYS A 466 -26.11 12.31 -20.53
N ALA A 467 -26.61 11.15 -20.94
CA ALA A 467 -25.76 10.05 -21.39
C ALA A 467 -25.15 10.38 -22.77
N GLY A 468 -23.86 10.19 -22.92
CA GLY A 468 -23.16 10.42 -24.19
C GLY A 468 -23.22 9.21 -25.15
N ASN A 469 -23.59 8.03 -24.63
CA ASN A 469 -23.82 6.81 -25.41
C ASN A 469 -24.80 5.87 -24.68
N GLY A 470 -25.12 4.71 -25.29
CA GLY A 470 -26.10 3.75 -24.79
C GLY A 470 -25.62 2.84 -23.65
N ASN A 471 -24.38 2.97 -23.21
CA ASN A 471 -23.85 2.12 -22.14
C ASN A 471 -24.27 2.62 -20.74
N ILE A 472 -24.71 3.86 -20.65
CA ILE A 472 -25.20 4.50 -19.43
C ILE A 472 -26.48 5.28 -19.72
N LYS A 473 -27.35 5.43 -18.72
CA LYS A 473 -28.64 6.19 -18.83
C LYS A 473 -28.72 7.20 -17.70
N TRP A 474 -29.12 8.43 -18.04
CA TRP A 474 -29.50 9.43 -17.07
C TRP A 474 -30.96 9.19 -16.63
N THR A 475 -31.21 9.10 -15.34
CA THR A 475 -32.53 8.81 -14.75
C THR A 475 -33.29 10.07 -14.26
N GLY A 476 -32.68 11.25 -14.42
CA GLY A 476 -33.15 12.52 -13.87
C GLY A 476 -32.41 12.95 -12.59
N SER A 477 -31.80 12.01 -11.85
CA SER A 477 -31.04 12.28 -10.63
C SER A 477 -29.72 11.55 -10.58
N GLN A 478 -29.61 10.39 -11.24
CA GLN A 478 -28.41 9.50 -11.22
C GLN A 478 -28.17 8.94 -12.62
N PHE A 479 -26.95 8.46 -12.85
CA PHE A 479 -26.64 7.63 -14.02
C PHE A 479 -26.72 6.16 -13.64
N GLN A 480 -27.32 5.36 -14.50
CA GLN A 480 -27.38 3.89 -14.37
C GLN A 480 -26.57 3.23 -15.48
N ALA A 481 -25.67 2.33 -15.11
CA ALA A 481 -24.90 1.51 -16.05
C ALA A 481 -25.80 0.44 -16.69
N LEU A 482 -25.90 0.43 -18.03
CA LEU A 482 -26.82 -0.46 -18.77
C LEU A 482 -26.08 -1.54 -19.56
N LYS A 483 -24.89 -1.25 -20.08
CA LYS A 483 -24.10 -2.15 -20.92
C LYS A 483 -22.62 -1.96 -20.67
N SER A 484 -21.89 -3.06 -20.60
CA SER A 484 -20.44 -3.06 -20.41
C SER A 484 -19.67 -2.32 -21.51
N GLY A 485 -18.48 -1.85 -21.14
CA GLY A 485 -17.62 -1.04 -21.99
C GLY A 485 -17.63 0.44 -21.62
N THR A 486 -16.93 1.26 -22.40
CA THR A 486 -16.77 2.69 -22.11
C THR A 486 -18.10 3.43 -22.27
N ALA A 487 -18.62 3.94 -21.17
CA ALA A 487 -19.73 4.86 -21.09
C ALA A 487 -19.23 6.31 -21.09
N LYS A 488 -20.14 7.27 -21.37
CA LYS A 488 -19.80 8.69 -21.36
C LYS A 488 -20.89 9.47 -20.62
N VAL A 489 -20.48 10.12 -19.52
CA VAL A 489 -21.26 11.11 -18.80
C VAL A 489 -21.00 12.47 -19.43
N VAL A 490 -22.03 13.20 -19.79
CA VAL A 490 -21.94 14.54 -20.40
C VAL A 490 -22.70 15.54 -19.55
N ALA A 491 -22.04 16.66 -19.25
CA ALA A 491 -22.64 17.80 -18.58
C ALA A 491 -22.50 19.03 -19.46
N THR A 492 -23.52 19.89 -19.46
CA THR A 492 -23.54 21.16 -20.19
C THR A 492 -24.05 22.27 -19.27
N SER A 493 -23.27 23.36 -19.17
CA SER A 493 -23.65 24.56 -18.41
C SER A 493 -23.16 25.80 -19.14
N ASN A 494 -23.99 26.85 -19.26
CA ASN A 494 -23.61 28.13 -19.86
C ASN A 494 -22.98 28.01 -21.27
N GLY A 495 -23.47 27.08 -22.10
CA GLY A 495 -22.93 26.83 -23.44
C GLY A 495 -21.60 26.03 -23.47
N ILE A 496 -20.98 25.77 -22.35
CA ILE A 496 -19.79 24.91 -22.22
C ILE A 496 -20.29 23.48 -22.00
N SER A 497 -19.69 22.51 -22.74
CA SER A 497 -19.99 21.09 -22.57
C SER A 497 -18.70 20.33 -22.23
N THR A 498 -18.75 19.48 -21.23
CA THR A 498 -17.67 18.59 -20.87
C THR A 498 -18.16 17.15 -20.75
N SER A 499 -17.27 16.20 -20.83
CA SER A 499 -17.63 14.80 -20.70
C SER A 499 -16.55 14.01 -19.96
N MET A 500 -17.00 12.96 -19.26
CA MET A 500 -16.15 12.02 -18.55
C MET A 500 -16.42 10.61 -19.05
N ASN A 501 -15.37 9.88 -19.38
CA ASN A 501 -15.47 8.46 -19.69
C ASN A 501 -15.59 7.68 -18.37
N VAL A 502 -16.52 6.71 -18.38
CA VAL A 502 -16.79 5.80 -17.27
C VAL A 502 -16.73 4.39 -17.81
N GLU A 503 -15.93 3.54 -17.19
CA GLU A 503 -15.89 2.13 -17.57
C GLU A 503 -17.04 1.38 -16.89
N VAL A 504 -17.92 0.77 -17.65
CA VAL A 504 -18.92 -0.16 -17.15
C VAL A 504 -18.37 -1.56 -17.20
N VAL A 505 -18.15 -2.14 -16.03
CA VAL A 505 -17.56 -3.47 -15.84
C VAL A 505 -18.69 -4.51 -15.86
N GLY A 506 -18.63 -5.44 -16.83
CA GLY A 506 -19.52 -6.58 -16.95
C GLY A 506 -18.77 -7.91 -16.93
N ALA A 507 -19.50 -8.99 -17.25
CA ALA A 507 -19.00 -10.38 -17.20
C ALA A 507 -17.68 -10.62 -17.93
N GLU A 508 -17.42 -9.92 -19.04
CA GLU A 508 -16.20 -10.08 -19.84
C GLU A 508 -14.92 -9.61 -19.12
N ALA A 509 -15.05 -8.67 -18.17
CA ALA A 509 -13.92 -8.20 -17.38
C ALA A 509 -13.77 -8.95 -16.05
N ILE A 510 -14.83 -9.64 -15.58
CA ILE A 510 -14.83 -10.39 -14.33
C ILE A 510 -14.10 -11.73 -14.52
N GLN A 511 -13.21 -12.08 -13.60
CA GLN A 511 -12.55 -13.39 -13.51
C GLN A 511 -13.29 -14.32 -12.56
N SER A 512 -13.72 -13.80 -11.39
CA SER A 512 -14.41 -14.60 -10.37
C SER A 512 -15.20 -13.74 -9.40
N LEU A 513 -16.23 -14.36 -8.78
CA LEU A 513 -16.92 -13.82 -7.61
C LEU A 513 -16.49 -14.56 -6.35
N THR A 514 -16.27 -13.84 -5.26
CA THR A 514 -15.94 -14.43 -3.96
C THR A 514 -16.71 -13.70 -2.86
N PRO A 515 -17.53 -14.40 -2.03
CA PRO A 515 -18.18 -13.75 -0.91
C PRO A 515 -17.14 -13.42 0.17
N ALA A 516 -17.30 -12.29 0.84
CA ALA A 516 -16.46 -11.92 1.96
C ALA A 516 -16.61 -12.90 3.13
N THR A 517 -17.85 -13.39 3.35
CA THR A 517 -18.17 -14.46 4.31
C THR A 517 -18.37 -15.75 3.53
N LYS A 518 -17.57 -16.78 3.76
CA LYS A 518 -17.68 -18.07 3.05
C LYS A 518 -18.56 -19.06 3.79
N THR A 519 -18.56 -19.04 5.11
CA THR A 519 -19.33 -19.93 5.98
C THR A 519 -20.00 -19.15 7.12
N ALA A 520 -21.18 -19.61 7.57
CA ALA A 520 -21.89 -18.98 8.67
C ALA A 520 -22.81 -20.01 9.41
N SER A 521 -23.40 -19.59 10.54
CA SER A 521 -24.36 -20.38 11.30
C SER A 521 -25.72 -20.43 10.62
N LEU A 522 -26.28 -21.61 10.46
CA LEU A 522 -27.65 -21.86 9.97
C LEU A 522 -28.63 -21.86 11.16
N LYS A 523 -28.96 -20.66 11.66
CA LYS A 523 -29.91 -20.49 12.78
C LYS A 523 -30.85 -19.34 12.49
N ALA A 524 -32.15 -19.54 12.71
CA ALA A 524 -33.13 -18.46 12.59
C ALA A 524 -32.78 -17.29 13.51
N GLY A 525 -32.92 -16.07 13.00
CA GLY A 525 -32.53 -14.85 13.70
C GLY A 525 -31.05 -14.45 13.50
N THR A 526 -30.19 -15.31 12.91
CA THR A 526 -28.81 -14.94 12.59
C THR A 526 -28.78 -13.88 11.50
N THR A 527 -27.96 -12.84 11.72
CA THR A 527 -27.67 -11.80 10.73
C THR A 527 -26.18 -11.82 10.41
N LEU A 528 -25.84 -11.74 9.12
CA LEU A 528 -24.45 -11.75 8.65
C LEU A 528 -24.23 -10.78 7.51
N SER A 529 -23.05 -10.18 7.44
CA SER A 529 -22.65 -9.31 6.33
C SER A 529 -22.31 -10.15 5.09
N VAL A 530 -22.85 -9.78 3.93
CA VAL A 530 -22.78 -10.59 2.71
C VAL A 530 -22.29 -9.84 1.46
N PRO A 531 -21.28 -8.94 1.57
CA PRO A 531 -20.69 -8.36 0.37
C PRO A 531 -19.98 -9.44 -0.47
N VAL A 532 -20.02 -9.27 -1.79
CA VAL A 532 -19.36 -10.15 -2.75
C VAL A 532 -18.33 -9.36 -3.53
N ASN A 533 -17.12 -9.86 -3.61
CA ASN A 533 -16.04 -9.25 -4.37
C ASN A 533 -15.97 -9.87 -5.77
N ALA A 534 -16.00 -9.01 -6.80
CA ALA A 534 -15.66 -9.36 -8.17
C ALA A 534 -14.17 -9.12 -8.38
N THR A 535 -13.39 -10.18 -8.57
CA THR A 535 -12.00 -10.07 -9.01
C THR A 535 -12.00 -9.92 -10.52
N LEU A 536 -11.35 -8.90 -11.05
CA LEU A 536 -11.24 -8.64 -12.47
C LEU A 536 -10.04 -9.34 -13.09
N LYS A 537 -10.06 -9.52 -14.40
CA LYS A 537 -8.96 -10.17 -15.15
C LYS A 537 -7.63 -9.42 -15.08
N ASN A 538 -7.67 -8.11 -14.79
CA ASN A 538 -6.47 -7.29 -14.54
C ASN A 538 -5.91 -7.41 -13.11
N GLY A 539 -6.55 -8.21 -12.24
CA GLY A 539 -6.15 -8.43 -10.84
C GLY A 539 -6.78 -7.46 -9.84
N SER A 540 -7.45 -6.40 -10.28
CA SER A 540 -8.18 -5.50 -9.38
C SER A 540 -9.47 -6.15 -8.85
N SER A 541 -10.04 -5.60 -7.77
CA SER A 541 -11.26 -6.12 -7.16
C SER A 541 -12.27 -5.00 -6.95
N LEU A 542 -13.55 -5.29 -7.24
CA LEU A 542 -14.68 -4.40 -6.98
C LEU A 542 -15.67 -5.12 -6.07
N THR A 543 -16.19 -4.42 -5.07
CA THR A 543 -17.24 -4.97 -4.20
C THR A 543 -18.60 -4.74 -4.85
N ILE A 544 -19.36 -5.82 -5.04
CA ILE A 544 -20.75 -5.77 -5.49
C ILE A 544 -21.64 -5.60 -4.26
N ALA A 545 -22.43 -4.54 -4.24
CA ALA A 545 -23.38 -4.33 -3.17
C ALA A 545 -24.44 -5.45 -3.17
N PRO A 546 -24.80 -6.01 -1.99
CA PRO A 546 -25.70 -7.17 -1.91
C PRO A 546 -27.07 -6.96 -2.57
N GLU A 547 -27.57 -5.73 -2.65
CA GLU A 547 -28.82 -5.38 -3.34
C GLU A 547 -28.72 -5.47 -4.87
N MET A 548 -27.50 -5.50 -5.44
CA MET A 548 -27.26 -5.72 -6.87
C MET A 548 -27.23 -7.19 -7.24
N LEU A 549 -27.20 -8.10 -6.24
CA LEU A 549 -27.11 -9.53 -6.40
C LEU A 549 -28.50 -10.17 -6.44
N ASN A 550 -28.68 -11.16 -7.30
CA ASN A 550 -29.85 -12.03 -7.26
C ASN A 550 -29.57 -13.16 -6.27
N TRP A 551 -30.28 -13.15 -5.13
CA TRP A 551 -30.12 -14.13 -4.06
C TRP A 551 -31.08 -15.29 -4.20
N GLU A 552 -30.56 -16.50 -4.02
CA GLU A 552 -31.33 -17.74 -3.89
C GLU A 552 -30.91 -18.44 -2.59
N PHE A 553 -31.91 -18.83 -1.79
CA PHE A 553 -31.68 -19.53 -0.52
C PHE A 553 -32.13 -20.98 -0.60
N VAL A 554 -31.25 -21.90 -0.23
CA VAL A 554 -31.48 -23.33 -0.21
C VAL A 554 -31.38 -23.85 1.21
N GLY A 555 -32.42 -24.55 1.69
CA GLY A 555 -32.47 -25.07 3.05
C GLY A 555 -32.97 -24.09 4.12
N PHE A 556 -33.19 -22.82 3.77
CA PHE A 556 -33.72 -21.80 4.69
C PHE A 556 -34.44 -20.68 3.92
N LYS A 557 -35.14 -19.81 4.63
CA LYS A 557 -35.65 -18.55 4.11
C LYS A 557 -34.84 -17.41 4.69
N GLY A 558 -34.42 -16.47 3.84
CA GLY A 558 -33.63 -15.30 4.21
C GLY A 558 -34.08 -14.00 3.56
N THR A 559 -33.66 -12.89 4.12
CA THR A 559 -33.89 -11.55 3.56
C THR A 559 -32.58 -10.78 3.55
N VAL A 560 -32.25 -10.18 2.41
CA VAL A 560 -31.08 -9.30 2.28
C VAL A 560 -31.56 -7.85 2.30
N LYS A 561 -30.98 -7.04 3.19
CA LYS A 561 -31.24 -5.60 3.30
C LYS A 561 -29.92 -4.87 3.55
N GLY A 562 -29.56 -3.95 2.65
CA GLY A 562 -28.23 -3.35 2.65
C GLY A 562 -27.16 -4.46 2.54
N ASP A 563 -26.14 -4.43 3.38
CA ASP A 563 -25.07 -5.41 3.41
C ASP A 563 -25.37 -6.66 4.28
N GLN A 564 -26.58 -6.77 4.85
CA GLN A 564 -26.94 -7.82 5.80
C GLN A 564 -27.93 -8.83 5.23
N LEU A 565 -27.62 -10.13 5.39
CA LEU A 565 -28.55 -11.24 5.24
C LEU A 565 -29.08 -11.64 6.63
N THR A 566 -30.39 -11.65 6.80
CA THR A 566 -31.06 -12.20 7.98
C THR A 566 -31.67 -13.55 7.64
N ILE A 567 -31.39 -14.60 8.45
CA ILE A 567 -32.04 -15.92 8.35
C ILE A 567 -33.38 -15.86 9.05
N ASN A 568 -34.48 -15.88 8.29
CA ASN A 568 -35.83 -15.76 8.83
C ASN A 568 -36.33 -17.09 9.44
N SER A 569 -36.05 -18.21 8.74
CA SER A 569 -36.42 -19.55 9.21
C SER A 569 -35.54 -20.60 8.53
N VAL A 570 -35.30 -21.72 9.21
CA VAL A 570 -34.58 -22.89 8.69
C VAL A 570 -35.61 -23.99 8.39
N ASN A 571 -35.47 -24.67 7.27
CA ASN A 571 -36.35 -25.76 6.87
C ASN A 571 -36.12 -26.98 7.80
N SER A 572 -37.19 -27.68 8.14
CA SER A 572 -37.09 -28.88 9.02
C SER A 572 -36.11 -29.92 8.42
N GLY A 573 -35.21 -30.45 9.25
CA GLY A 573 -34.25 -31.47 8.86
C GLY A 573 -33.08 -30.98 8.00
N THR A 574 -32.85 -29.66 7.94
CA THR A 574 -31.74 -29.06 7.18
C THR A 574 -30.55 -28.80 8.09
N ASP A 575 -29.43 -29.49 7.88
CA ASP A 575 -28.16 -29.27 8.55
C ASP A 575 -27.23 -28.30 7.81
N VAL A 576 -27.39 -28.19 6.49
CA VAL A 576 -26.58 -27.33 5.63
C VAL A 576 -27.50 -26.54 4.71
N GLY A 577 -27.38 -25.21 4.74
CA GLY A 577 -28.05 -24.28 3.85
C GLY A 577 -27.05 -23.53 2.97
N TYR A 578 -27.56 -22.99 1.87
CA TYR A 578 -26.75 -22.22 0.92
C TYR A 578 -27.42 -20.89 0.60
N ALA A 579 -26.68 -19.79 0.75
CA ALA A 579 -27.04 -18.50 0.20
C ALA A 579 -26.26 -18.29 -1.10
N ILE A 580 -26.93 -18.40 -2.23
CA ILE A 580 -26.34 -18.30 -3.57
C ILE A 580 -26.52 -16.88 -4.06
N ALA A 581 -25.43 -16.20 -4.37
CA ALA A 581 -25.40 -14.86 -4.95
C ALA A 581 -25.07 -14.94 -6.43
N ARG A 582 -25.84 -14.26 -7.27
CA ARG A 582 -25.64 -14.21 -8.72
C ARG A 582 -25.52 -12.81 -9.23
N TYR A 583 -24.60 -12.59 -10.14
CA TYR A 583 -24.38 -11.33 -10.80
C TYR A 583 -23.79 -11.56 -12.19
N ASP A 584 -24.42 -11.00 -13.21
CA ASP A 584 -23.97 -10.94 -14.62
C ASP A 584 -23.40 -12.28 -15.15
N GLY A 585 -24.14 -13.38 -14.94
CA GLY A 585 -23.79 -14.72 -15.42
C GLY A 585 -22.75 -15.47 -14.57
N PHE A 586 -22.32 -14.89 -13.44
CA PHE A 586 -21.54 -15.56 -12.42
C PHE A 586 -22.41 -15.94 -11.22
N SER A 587 -21.98 -16.94 -10.46
CA SER A 587 -22.61 -17.34 -9.21
C SER A 587 -21.56 -17.74 -8.17
N THR A 588 -21.79 -17.40 -6.92
CA THR A 588 -20.99 -17.82 -5.77
C THR A 588 -21.93 -18.14 -4.62
N MET A 589 -21.43 -18.71 -3.52
CA MET A 589 -22.30 -19.07 -2.39
C MET A 589 -21.61 -18.89 -1.04
N ILE A 590 -22.45 -18.69 -0.03
CA ILE A 590 -22.12 -18.80 1.39
C ILE A 590 -22.71 -20.11 1.87
N VAL A 591 -21.91 -20.96 2.52
CA VAL A 591 -22.36 -22.21 3.12
C VAL A 591 -22.74 -21.93 4.58
N LEU A 592 -23.96 -22.32 4.96
CA LEU A 592 -24.45 -22.20 6.33
C LEU A 592 -24.66 -23.58 6.91
N SER A 593 -24.26 -23.80 8.16
CA SER A 593 -24.43 -25.10 8.81
C SER A 593 -25.05 -24.97 10.21
N SER A 594 -25.82 -25.97 10.63
CA SER A 594 -26.45 -26.02 11.95
C SER A 594 -25.43 -26.09 13.10
N GLY A 595 -24.21 -26.58 12.82
CA GLY A 595 -23.08 -26.56 13.76
C GLY A 595 -22.35 -25.21 13.90
N GLY A 596 -22.81 -24.22 13.22
CA GLY A 596 -22.51 -22.77 13.15
C GLY A 596 -21.13 -22.28 13.56
N ALA A 597 -20.67 -21.22 12.85
CA ALA A 597 -19.52 -20.44 13.31
C ALA A 597 -19.85 -19.80 14.67
N SER A 598 -19.15 -20.18 15.73
CA SER A 598 -19.18 -19.47 17.00
C SER A 598 -17.90 -18.67 17.19
N SER A 599 -18.04 -17.42 17.57
CA SER A 599 -16.91 -16.62 18.04
C SER A 599 -16.77 -16.85 19.53
N SER A 600 -15.57 -17.22 19.98
CA SER A 600 -15.24 -17.36 21.39
C SER A 600 -13.96 -16.63 21.72
N THR A 601 -13.88 -16.06 22.91
CA THR A 601 -12.63 -15.52 23.45
C THR A 601 -11.63 -16.65 23.54
N TRP A 602 -10.51 -16.51 22.81
CA TRP A 602 -9.40 -17.43 22.86
C TRP A 602 -8.36 -17.01 23.90
N GLU A 603 -8.12 -15.69 24.01
CA GLU A 603 -7.23 -15.12 25.02
C GLU A 603 -7.60 -13.66 25.27
N ASP A 604 -7.80 -13.29 26.52
CA ASP A 604 -8.04 -11.92 26.99
C ASP A 604 -7.00 -11.47 28.04
N PHE A 605 -6.01 -12.29 28.28
CA PHE A 605 -4.91 -12.10 29.24
C PHE A 605 -5.31 -11.83 30.70
N GLU A 606 -6.61 -11.87 31.05
CA GLU A 606 -7.08 -11.64 32.42
C GLU A 606 -6.63 -12.75 33.38
N ASN A 607 -6.60 -13.99 32.88
CA ASN A 607 -6.30 -15.19 33.66
C ASN A 607 -5.26 -16.07 32.98
N THR A 608 -4.15 -15.48 32.51
CA THR A 608 -3.08 -16.19 31.82
C THR A 608 -2.39 -17.18 32.78
N ASN A 609 -2.46 -18.48 32.46
CA ASN A 609 -1.92 -19.58 33.26
C ASN A 609 -0.71 -20.27 32.62
N TYR A 610 -0.07 -19.61 31.65
CA TYR A 610 1.13 -20.08 30.94
C TYR A 610 2.19 -18.98 30.87
N GLY A 611 3.44 -19.40 30.68
CA GLY A 611 4.56 -18.45 30.62
C GLY A 611 4.56 -17.62 29.34
N ILE A 612 4.84 -16.33 29.48
CA ILE A 612 5.14 -15.41 28.38
C ILE A 612 6.58 -14.96 28.53
N SER A 613 7.33 -14.94 27.43
CA SER A 613 8.73 -14.55 27.43
C SER A 613 9.11 -13.80 26.16
N PHE A 614 10.11 -12.93 26.28
CA PHE A 614 10.71 -12.23 25.15
C PHE A 614 11.83 -13.06 24.51
N LEU A 615 11.93 -12.97 23.18
CA LEU A 615 13.08 -13.46 22.41
C LEU A 615 13.39 -12.43 21.32
N GLY A 616 14.65 -11.99 21.24
CA GLY A 616 15.17 -11.15 20.16
C GLY A 616 15.94 -11.96 19.12
N ASN A 617 15.84 -11.63 17.86
CA ASN A 617 16.65 -12.19 16.79
C ASN A 617 17.04 -11.09 15.77
N PRO A 618 18.34 -10.85 15.53
CA PRO A 618 19.50 -11.46 16.20
C PRO A 618 19.49 -11.21 17.72
N SER A 619 20.32 -11.89 18.45
CA SER A 619 20.38 -11.82 19.93
C SER A 619 20.69 -10.43 20.51
N ALA A 620 21.17 -9.51 19.66
CA ALA A 620 21.38 -8.11 19.99
C ALA A 620 20.05 -7.30 20.13
N VAL A 621 18.93 -7.83 19.60
CA VAL A 621 17.61 -7.24 19.79
C VAL A 621 17.16 -7.48 21.21
N THR A 622 16.84 -6.42 21.96
CA THR A 622 16.43 -6.46 23.36
C THR A 622 14.97 -6.05 23.53
N GLY A 623 14.38 -6.33 24.68
CA GLY A 623 12.99 -6.00 24.96
C GLY A 623 12.39 -6.79 26.11
N SER A 624 11.07 -6.75 26.22
CA SER A 624 10.30 -7.53 27.19
C SER A 624 8.94 -7.93 26.63
N ALA A 625 8.44 -9.10 27.02
CA ALA A 625 7.08 -9.54 26.77
C ALA A 625 6.44 -9.95 28.10
N THR A 626 5.38 -9.24 28.51
CA THR A 626 4.75 -9.41 29.81
C THR A 626 3.25 -9.17 29.72
N VAL A 627 2.49 -9.75 30.66
CA VAL A 627 1.10 -9.36 30.90
C VAL A 627 1.11 -8.20 31.88
N THR A 628 0.47 -7.09 31.50
CA THR A 628 0.40 -5.86 32.28
C THR A 628 -0.95 -5.20 32.10
N GLN A 629 -1.20 -4.10 32.79
CA GLN A 629 -2.39 -3.27 32.59
C GLN A 629 -2.35 -2.62 31.21
N GLY A 630 -3.47 -2.60 30.51
CA GLY A 630 -3.61 -1.99 29.19
C GLY A 630 -3.51 -0.47 29.24
N ALA A 631 -3.23 0.13 28.08
CA ALA A 631 -3.23 1.58 27.89
C ALA A 631 -4.64 2.09 27.53
N ASP A 632 -4.90 3.36 27.74
CA ASP A 632 -6.09 4.10 27.29
C ASP A 632 -7.42 3.36 27.58
N ASP A 633 -8.19 3.04 26.56
CA ASP A 633 -9.51 2.38 26.68
C ASP A 633 -9.47 0.97 27.29
N HIS A 634 -8.30 0.33 27.36
CA HIS A 634 -8.07 -0.96 28.01
C HIS A 634 -7.39 -0.84 29.38
N SER A 635 -7.44 0.34 30.00
CA SER A 635 -6.82 0.59 31.32
C SER A 635 -7.37 -0.28 32.46
N ASN A 636 -8.54 -0.88 32.30
CA ASN A 636 -9.15 -1.82 33.24
C ASN A 636 -8.98 -3.30 32.83
N SER A 637 -8.22 -3.59 31.79
CA SER A 637 -7.96 -4.94 31.26
C SER A 637 -6.48 -5.28 31.36
N LYS A 638 -6.15 -6.56 31.55
CA LYS A 638 -4.79 -7.06 31.37
C LYS A 638 -4.54 -7.37 29.90
N VAL A 639 -3.35 -7.04 29.43
CA VAL A 639 -2.97 -7.17 28.03
C VAL A 639 -1.58 -7.79 27.90
N LEU A 640 -1.30 -8.45 26.78
CA LEU A 640 0.06 -8.80 26.41
C LEU A 640 0.79 -7.57 25.88
N GLN A 641 1.82 -7.10 26.60
CA GLN A 641 2.69 -6.01 26.15
C GLN A 641 4.02 -6.55 25.63
N LEU A 642 4.41 -6.09 24.44
CA LEU A 642 5.72 -6.35 23.84
C LEU A 642 6.46 -5.01 23.67
N ASN A 643 7.49 -4.80 24.50
CA ASN A 643 8.46 -3.72 24.30
C ASN A 643 9.64 -4.26 23.49
N TYR A 644 10.18 -3.46 22.59
CA TYR A 644 11.32 -3.88 21.79
C TYR A 644 12.30 -2.72 21.51
N ASP A 645 13.58 -3.10 21.42
CA ASP A 645 14.68 -2.27 20.94
C ASP A 645 15.48 -3.06 19.91
N MET A 646 15.36 -2.64 18.66
CA MET A 646 16.03 -3.20 17.48
C MET A 646 17.16 -2.29 16.99
N THR A 647 17.66 -1.35 17.80
CA THR A 647 18.76 -0.44 17.42
C THR A 647 20.05 -1.20 17.17
N ALA A 648 20.30 -2.25 17.95
CA ALA A 648 21.47 -3.11 17.80
C ALA A 648 21.23 -4.29 16.85
N GLY A 649 22.32 -4.86 16.32
CA GLY A 649 22.28 -5.98 15.39
C GLY A 649 22.18 -5.54 13.92
N THR A 650 22.43 -6.47 13.00
CA THR A 650 22.45 -6.28 11.55
C THR A 650 21.42 -7.19 10.87
N GLY A 651 20.93 -6.79 9.69
CA GLY A 651 19.96 -7.54 8.91
C GLY A 651 18.53 -7.44 9.45
N LYS A 652 17.68 -8.40 9.06
CA LYS A 652 16.28 -8.47 9.53
C LYS A 652 16.25 -8.70 11.03
N LYS A 653 15.44 -7.90 11.74
CA LYS A 653 15.34 -7.93 13.20
C LYS A 653 13.93 -8.31 13.63
N TYR A 654 13.86 -9.13 14.67
CA TYR A 654 12.60 -9.70 15.14
C TYR A 654 12.52 -9.58 16.67
N ALA A 655 11.41 -9.10 17.17
CA ALA A 655 11.07 -9.07 18.58
C ALA A 655 9.85 -9.97 18.84
N TYR A 656 10.04 -11.07 19.52
CA TYR A 656 9.04 -12.10 19.74
C TYR A 656 8.45 -12.02 21.16
N ALA A 657 7.12 -12.05 21.26
CA ALA A 657 6.40 -12.41 22.47
C ALA A 657 6.01 -13.89 22.37
N GLN A 658 6.78 -14.76 23.02
CA GLN A 658 6.55 -16.21 23.00
C GLN A 658 5.45 -16.59 23.98
N LEU A 659 4.52 -17.44 23.54
CA LEU A 659 3.42 -17.96 24.33
C LEU A 659 3.74 -19.38 24.78
N ASN A 660 3.71 -19.65 26.07
CA ASN A 660 4.00 -20.97 26.66
C ASN A 660 5.36 -21.54 26.24
N GLY A 661 6.36 -20.69 26.26
CA GLY A 661 7.74 -21.00 25.83
C GLY A 661 7.78 -21.47 24.37
N THR A 662 8.41 -22.60 24.10
CA THR A 662 8.49 -23.18 22.76
C THR A 662 7.25 -24.00 22.37
N SER A 663 6.33 -24.27 23.33
CA SER A 663 5.16 -25.11 23.09
C SER A 663 4.02 -24.41 22.37
N GLY A 664 3.84 -23.11 22.61
CA GLY A 664 2.73 -22.33 22.08
C GLY A 664 1.39 -22.63 22.78
N LYS A 665 0.36 -21.84 22.47
CA LYS A 665 -1.04 -22.02 22.93
C LYS A 665 -1.87 -22.65 21.82
N ALA A 666 -2.65 -23.69 22.14
CA ALA A 666 -3.49 -24.38 21.15
C ALA A 666 -4.54 -23.43 20.56
N LEU A 667 -4.66 -23.43 19.23
CA LEU A 667 -5.76 -22.77 18.53
C LEU A 667 -7.02 -23.64 18.58
N THR A 668 -8.17 -22.99 18.66
CA THR A 668 -9.46 -23.68 18.53
C THR A 668 -9.55 -24.38 17.18
N ALA A 669 -9.83 -25.67 17.18
CA ALA A 669 -9.92 -26.46 15.94
C ALA A 669 -10.99 -25.89 15.00
N GLY A 670 -10.67 -25.82 13.71
CA GLY A 670 -11.59 -25.31 12.70
C GLY A 670 -11.77 -23.79 12.71
N SER A 671 -10.90 -23.03 13.36
CA SER A 671 -10.94 -21.56 13.31
C SER A 671 -10.72 -21.06 11.90
N THR A 672 -11.64 -20.24 11.40
CA THR A 672 -11.63 -19.64 10.08
C THR A 672 -11.35 -18.14 10.09
N ALA A 673 -11.50 -17.49 11.26
CA ALA A 673 -11.18 -16.08 11.44
C ALA A 673 -10.62 -15.81 12.85
N MET A 674 -9.85 -14.74 12.96
CA MET A 674 -9.32 -14.20 14.22
C MET A 674 -9.64 -12.71 14.28
N SER A 675 -10.11 -12.24 15.44
CA SER A 675 -10.20 -10.82 15.79
C SER A 675 -9.26 -10.56 16.95
N VAL A 676 -8.51 -9.48 16.92
CA VAL A 676 -7.57 -9.08 17.98
C VAL A 676 -7.52 -7.57 18.10
N ASP A 677 -7.58 -7.06 19.34
CA ASP A 677 -7.35 -5.66 19.63
C ASP A 677 -5.85 -5.44 19.76
N VAL A 678 -5.32 -4.47 19.03
CA VAL A 678 -3.89 -4.13 19.00
C VAL A 678 -3.68 -2.65 19.29
N TYR A 679 -2.93 -2.36 20.34
CA TYR A 679 -2.41 -1.03 20.61
C TYR A 679 -1.17 -0.82 19.73
N GLY A 680 -1.28 0.04 18.76
CA GLY A 680 -0.21 0.35 17.82
C GLY A 680 0.69 1.47 18.32
N ASP A 681 1.95 1.43 17.96
CA ASP A 681 3.00 2.39 18.33
C ASP A 681 3.42 3.32 17.17
N GLN A 682 2.73 3.19 16.03
CA GLN A 682 3.05 3.94 14.80
C GLN A 682 4.50 3.70 14.33
N SER A 683 5.03 2.51 14.61
CA SER A 683 6.41 2.15 14.27
C SER A 683 6.62 1.78 12.79
N TYR A 684 5.55 1.60 12.05
CA TYR A 684 5.56 1.09 10.66
C TYR A 684 6.19 -0.31 10.51
N ASN A 685 6.51 -0.98 11.60
CA ASN A 685 6.99 -2.35 11.60
C ASN A 685 5.88 -3.34 11.22
N TRP A 686 6.27 -4.52 10.78
CA TRP A 686 5.35 -5.60 10.42
C TRP A 686 4.98 -6.41 11.67
N LEU A 687 3.68 -6.57 11.95
CA LEU A 687 3.16 -7.38 13.07
C LEU A 687 2.62 -8.71 12.56
N ARG A 688 3.11 -9.81 13.12
CA ARG A 688 2.77 -11.18 12.70
C ARG A 688 2.51 -12.10 13.88
N GLY A 689 1.75 -13.19 13.60
CA GLY A 689 1.66 -14.38 14.42
C GLY A 689 2.34 -15.57 13.74
N GLU A 690 2.91 -16.48 14.53
CA GLU A 690 3.52 -17.72 14.04
C GLU A 690 2.79 -18.93 14.62
N VAL A 691 2.27 -19.75 13.74
CA VAL A 691 1.52 -20.97 14.05
C VAL A 691 2.31 -22.19 13.63
N THR A 692 2.36 -23.22 14.45
CA THR A 692 2.80 -24.57 14.04
C THR A 692 1.56 -25.44 13.90
N ASP A 693 1.37 -26.03 12.73
CA ASP A 693 0.23 -26.91 12.44
C ASP A 693 0.49 -28.38 12.84
N ALA A 694 -0.51 -29.25 12.65
CA ALA A 694 -0.43 -30.68 12.98
C ALA A 694 0.68 -31.42 12.24
N ASN A 695 1.11 -30.95 11.08
CA ASN A 695 2.18 -31.53 10.27
C ASN A 695 3.56 -30.97 10.60
N GLY A 696 3.67 -30.12 11.65
CA GLY A 696 4.91 -29.41 12.01
C GLY A 696 5.24 -28.25 11.08
N LYS A 697 4.35 -27.89 10.13
CA LYS A 697 4.54 -26.77 9.21
C LYS A 697 4.33 -25.44 9.95
N THR A 698 5.24 -24.50 9.71
CA THR A 698 5.07 -23.11 10.16
C THR A 698 4.15 -22.36 9.22
N VAL A 699 3.09 -21.78 9.77
CA VAL A 699 2.15 -20.90 9.07
C VAL A 699 2.20 -19.52 9.71
N TYR A 700 2.26 -18.48 8.89
CA TYR A 700 2.33 -17.11 9.35
C TYR A 700 0.98 -16.41 9.18
N ILE A 701 0.55 -15.71 10.22
CA ILE A 701 -0.62 -14.83 10.22
C ILE A 701 -0.11 -13.39 10.14
N ASP A 702 -0.35 -12.69 9.06
CA ASP A 702 -0.02 -11.28 8.92
C ASP A 702 -1.12 -10.45 9.60
N LEU A 703 -0.88 -9.99 10.84
CA LEU A 703 -1.83 -9.15 11.57
C LEU A 703 -1.87 -7.75 10.94
N ALA A 704 -0.70 -7.16 10.71
CA ALA A 704 -0.56 -5.90 10.00
C ALA A 704 0.80 -5.84 9.30
N LYS A 705 0.82 -5.62 8.00
CA LYS A 705 2.08 -5.44 7.25
C LYS A 705 2.82 -4.16 7.65
N SER A 706 2.09 -3.21 8.24
CA SER A 706 2.64 -1.97 8.79
C SER A 706 1.79 -1.51 9.96
N ILE A 707 2.40 -1.25 11.12
CA ILE A 707 1.74 -0.66 12.30
C ILE A 707 1.75 0.86 12.08
N ASN A 708 0.83 1.37 11.26
CA ASN A 708 0.75 2.77 10.86
C ASN A 708 -0.22 3.62 11.71
N TRP A 709 -0.64 3.11 12.86
CA TRP A 709 -1.54 3.78 13.79
C TRP A 709 -0.94 3.83 15.20
N LYS A 710 -1.44 4.75 16.00
CA LYS A 710 -1.17 4.86 17.43
C LYS A 710 -2.48 4.66 18.21
N GLY A 711 -2.43 3.93 19.35
CA GLY A 711 -3.61 3.61 20.13
C GLY A 711 -4.28 2.30 19.68
N TRP A 712 -5.46 1.99 20.25
CA TRP A 712 -6.17 0.73 20.04
C TRP A 712 -6.86 0.66 18.67
N LYS A 713 -6.76 -0.51 18.04
CA LYS A 713 -7.44 -0.85 16.79
C LYS A 713 -7.76 -2.35 16.77
N THR A 714 -9.02 -2.69 16.50
CA THR A 714 -9.40 -4.08 16.28
C THR A 714 -9.03 -4.52 14.85
N LEU A 715 -8.27 -5.61 14.75
CA LEU A 715 -7.90 -6.24 13.48
C LEU A 715 -8.74 -7.51 13.28
N ASN A 716 -9.33 -7.66 12.09
CA ASN A 716 -10.11 -8.84 11.71
C ASN A 716 -9.38 -9.58 10.59
N LEU A 717 -9.08 -10.86 10.80
CA LEU A 717 -8.19 -11.66 9.97
C LEU A 717 -8.92 -12.90 9.46
N ASP A 718 -8.84 -13.18 8.16
CA ASP A 718 -9.31 -14.43 7.55
C ASP A 718 -8.20 -15.49 7.65
N LEU A 719 -8.44 -16.55 8.40
CA LEU A 719 -7.53 -17.69 8.55
C LEU A 719 -7.82 -18.81 7.55
N SER A 720 -8.97 -18.76 6.86
CA SER A 720 -9.43 -19.86 5.98
C SER A 720 -8.50 -20.12 4.79
N GLY A 721 -7.85 -19.06 4.28
CA GLY A 721 -6.89 -19.15 3.19
C GLY A 721 -5.51 -19.67 3.58
N LEU A 722 -5.20 -19.80 4.88
CA LEU A 722 -3.86 -20.18 5.36
C LEU A 722 -3.63 -21.69 5.36
N ASN A 723 -4.67 -22.51 5.12
CA ASN A 723 -4.60 -23.98 5.08
C ASN A 723 -3.92 -24.56 6.33
N ILE A 724 -4.34 -24.16 7.53
CA ILE A 724 -3.80 -24.63 8.81
C ILE A 724 -4.35 -26.04 9.09
N ALA A 725 -3.48 -27.04 9.23
CA ALA A 725 -3.85 -28.37 9.67
C ALA A 725 -3.97 -28.41 11.19
N TYR A 726 -5.13 -28.83 11.72
CA TYR A 726 -5.37 -28.94 13.16
C TYR A 726 -5.08 -30.37 13.70
N PRO A 727 -4.60 -30.50 14.97
CA PRO A 727 -4.39 -29.47 15.98
C PRO A 727 -3.23 -28.54 15.66
N ALA A 728 -3.42 -27.25 15.86
CA ALA A 728 -2.43 -26.23 15.60
C ALA A 728 -2.17 -25.38 16.87
N LYS A 729 -0.99 -24.76 16.95
CA LYS A 729 -0.60 -23.95 18.09
C LYS A 729 -0.04 -22.63 17.64
N LEU A 730 -0.53 -21.52 18.19
CA LEU A 730 0.09 -20.20 18.05
C LEU A 730 1.28 -20.12 18.99
N LYS A 731 2.48 -19.97 18.43
CA LYS A 731 3.73 -19.98 19.16
C LYS A 731 4.07 -18.61 19.73
N ARG A 732 3.82 -17.58 18.96
CA ARG A 732 4.27 -16.22 19.28
C ARG A 732 3.58 -15.18 18.42
N PHE A 733 3.43 -13.99 18.97
CA PHE A 733 3.28 -12.76 18.21
C PHE A 733 4.63 -12.06 18.10
N TYR A 734 4.86 -11.29 17.04
CA TYR A 734 6.14 -10.64 16.88
C TYR A 734 6.11 -9.44 15.95
N VAL A 735 7.00 -8.50 16.24
CA VAL A 735 7.28 -7.33 15.41
C VAL A 735 8.53 -7.60 14.59
N VAL A 736 8.49 -7.26 13.31
CA VAL A 736 9.60 -7.43 12.37
C VAL A 736 10.00 -6.09 11.79
N ASN A 737 11.27 -5.76 11.91
CA ASN A 737 11.92 -4.75 11.08
C ASN A 737 12.59 -5.49 9.92
N VAL A 738 12.04 -5.40 8.71
CA VAL A 738 12.41 -6.29 7.59
C VAL A 738 13.68 -5.91 6.85
N GLU A 739 14.13 -4.66 6.97
CA GLU A 739 15.33 -4.17 6.29
C GLU A 739 16.17 -3.31 7.22
N GLU A 740 17.49 -3.53 7.15
CA GLU A 740 18.47 -2.70 7.87
C GLU A 740 18.55 -1.32 7.19
N GLY A 741 18.57 -0.25 7.99
CA GLY A 741 18.75 1.12 7.49
C GLY A 741 17.53 1.71 6.79
N GLN A 742 16.34 1.15 6.98
CA GLN A 742 15.09 1.82 6.62
C GLN A 742 14.72 2.80 7.74
N ASP A 743 14.97 4.07 7.49
CA ASP A 743 14.66 5.17 8.44
C ASP A 743 13.16 5.33 8.71
N GLU A 744 12.32 4.69 7.88
CA GLU A 744 10.88 4.71 8.00
C GLU A 744 10.33 3.91 9.19
N ARG A 745 11.06 2.87 9.62
CA ARG A 745 10.59 1.97 10.68
C ARG A 745 11.26 2.30 11.99
N ALA A 746 10.45 2.53 13.03
CA ALA A 746 11.01 2.77 14.35
C ALA A 746 11.81 1.54 14.82
N ALA A 747 13.04 1.79 15.26
CA ALA A 747 13.87 0.74 15.83
C ALA A 747 13.42 0.34 17.23
N THR A 748 12.71 1.22 17.93
CA THR A 748 12.18 0.97 19.29
C THR A 748 10.67 1.19 19.30
N GLY A 749 9.96 0.46 20.15
CA GLY A 749 8.51 0.62 20.26
C GLY A 749 7.88 -0.25 21.35
N MET A 750 6.57 -0.07 21.47
CA MET A 750 5.73 -0.83 22.39
C MET A 750 4.36 -1.07 21.76
N ILE A 751 3.99 -2.34 21.64
CA ILE A 751 2.64 -2.72 21.24
C ILE A 751 1.96 -3.49 22.38
N GLN A 752 0.61 -3.45 22.40
CA GLN A 752 -0.18 -4.31 23.27
C GLN A 752 -1.20 -5.10 22.45
N LEU A 753 -1.54 -6.32 22.91
CA LEU A 753 -2.56 -7.16 22.30
C LEU A 753 -3.56 -7.58 23.38
N ASP A 754 -4.85 -7.59 23.00
CA ASP A 754 -5.95 -7.96 23.89
C ASP A 754 -7.13 -8.56 23.11
N ASN A 755 -8.11 -9.11 23.82
CA ASN A 755 -9.41 -9.54 23.30
C ASN A 755 -9.32 -10.44 22.05
N ILE A 756 -8.40 -11.41 22.06
CA ILE A 756 -8.24 -12.31 20.91
C ILE A 756 -9.41 -13.28 20.86
N LYS A 757 -10.22 -13.17 19.83
CA LYS A 757 -11.37 -14.03 19.56
C LYS A 757 -11.10 -14.90 18.33
N LEU A 758 -11.45 -16.16 18.42
CA LEU A 758 -11.43 -17.06 17.28
C LEU A 758 -12.87 -17.37 16.87
N THR A 759 -13.11 -17.25 15.58
CA THR A 759 -14.37 -17.67 14.97
C THR A 759 -14.09 -18.93 14.17
N GLY A 760 -14.79 -19.98 14.46
CA GLY A 760 -14.67 -21.25 13.76
C GLY A 760 -16.01 -21.97 13.68
N THR A 761 -16.11 -22.91 12.77
CA THR A 761 -17.20 -23.88 12.79
C THR A 761 -16.82 -24.96 13.80
N THR A 762 -17.67 -25.21 14.77
CA THR A 762 -17.51 -26.31 15.73
C THR A 762 -17.48 -27.66 15.04
N GLN A 763 -17.94 -27.71 13.79
CA GLN A 763 -17.86 -28.85 12.89
C GLN A 763 -17.92 -28.33 11.45
N ALA A 764 -16.92 -28.67 10.61
CA ALA A 764 -17.05 -28.47 9.17
C ALA A 764 -18.34 -29.18 8.70
N PRO A 765 -19.09 -28.60 7.75
CA PRO A 765 -20.28 -29.26 7.25
C PRO A 765 -19.90 -30.70 6.85
N SER A 766 -20.42 -31.67 7.58
CA SER A 766 -20.21 -33.08 7.24
C SER A 766 -21.14 -33.41 6.08
N TYR A 767 -20.57 -33.53 4.89
CA TYR A 767 -21.29 -33.95 3.72
C TYR A 767 -21.26 -35.51 3.68
N THR A 768 -22.27 -36.15 4.23
CA THR A 768 -22.47 -37.60 4.04
C THR A 768 -22.97 -37.84 2.63
N ASN A 769 -22.05 -38.01 1.69
CA ASN A 769 -22.42 -38.39 0.33
C ASN A 769 -22.50 -39.93 0.25
N PRO A 770 -23.59 -40.50 -0.33
CA PRO A 770 -23.65 -41.89 -0.62
C PRO A 770 -22.45 -42.35 -1.48
N THR A 771 -21.81 -43.42 -1.08
CA THR A 771 -20.80 -44.09 -1.90
C THR A 771 -21.46 -45.18 -2.72
N GLY A 772 -21.02 -45.39 -3.96
CA GLY A 772 -21.60 -46.43 -4.76
C GLY A 772 -21.21 -46.37 -6.23
N SER A 773 -21.94 -47.15 -7.03
CA SER A 773 -21.78 -47.26 -8.47
C SER A 773 -23.11 -47.11 -9.19
N LEU A 774 -23.14 -46.25 -10.20
CA LEU A 774 -24.29 -46.12 -11.12
C LEU A 774 -23.87 -46.49 -12.52
N ALA A 775 -24.48 -47.54 -13.07
CA ALA A 775 -24.25 -47.97 -14.45
C ALA A 775 -25.47 -47.69 -15.33
N MET A 776 -25.27 -47.18 -16.52
CA MET A 776 -26.30 -46.85 -17.51
C MET A 776 -25.81 -47.15 -18.92
N THR A 777 -26.70 -47.67 -19.78
CA THR A 777 -26.38 -47.92 -21.18
C THR A 777 -27.07 -46.91 -22.08
N VAL A 778 -26.35 -46.37 -23.04
CA VAL A 778 -26.87 -45.40 -24.00
C VAL A 778 -28.10 -45.96 -24.72
N GLY A 779 -29.17 -45.19 -24.79
CA GLY A 779 -30.43 -45.54 -25.42
C GLY A 779 -31.35 -46.42 -24.59
N LYS A 780 -30.91 -46.93 -23.45
CA LYS A 780 -31.75 -47.78 -22.57
C LYS A 780 -32.35 -46.98 -21.41
N LYS A 781 -33.63 -47.20 -21.13
CA LYS A 781 -34.35 -46.60 -19.99
C LYS A 781 -34.22 -47.45 -18.73
N THR A 782 -33.02 -48.00 -18.49
CA THR A 782 -32.69 -48.74 -17.28
C THR A 782 -31.33 -48.28 -16.77
N ALA A 783 -31.20 -48.21 -15.46
CA ALA A 783 -29.95 -47.91 -14.76
C ALA A 783 -29.74 -48.97 -13.67
N THR A 784 -28.47 -49.29 -13.38
CA THR A 784 -28.11 -50.16 -12.27
C THR A 784 -27.42 -49.34 -11.19
N LEU A 785 -28.07 -49.22 -10.03
CA LEU A 785 -27.55 -48.51 -8.85
C LEU A 785 -27.11 -49.54 -7.80
N ASN A 786 -25.83 -49.59 -7.50
CA ASN A 786 -25.24 -50.53 -6.53
C ASN A 786 -25.65 -52.00 -6.81
N GLY A 787 -25.67 -52.41 -8.04
CA GLY A 787 -26.07 -53.77 -8.48
C GLY A 787 -27.58 -53.95 -8.67
N THR A 788 -28.43 -53.04 -8.24
CA THR A 788 -29.89 -53.11 -8.39
C THR A 788 -30.35 -52.37 -9.64
N SER A 789 -31.08 -53.06 -10.52
CA SER A 789 -31.65 -52.47 -11.74
C SER A 789 -32.91 -51.69 -11.44
N GLN A 790 -33.04 -50.50 -12.03
CA GLN A 790 -34.20 -49.62 -11.90
C GLN A 790 -34.56 -48.98 -13.24
N SER A 791 -35.84 -48.67 -13.44
CA SER A 791 -36.33 -47.94 -14.60
C SER A 791 -36.01 -46.47 -14.48
N ILE A 792 -35.60 -45.83 -15.56
CA ILE A 792 -35.36 -44.41 -15.68
C ILE A 792 -36.23 -43.79 -16.75
N ASP A 793 -36.73 -42.59 -16.55
CA ASP A 793 -37.66 -41.92 -17.44
C ASP A 793 -37.01 -41.35 -18.72
N ALA A 794 -35.71 -41.10 -18.69
CA ALA A 794 -34.94 -40.65 -19.85
C ALA A 794 -33.63 -41.42 -19.99
N ALA A 795 -33.37 -41.95 -21.20
CA ALA A 795 -32.18 -42.72 -21.52
C ALA A 795 -30.95 -41.82 -21.69
N PRO A 796 -29.75 -42.26 -21.28
CA PRO A 796 -28.52 -41.60 -21.70
C PRO A 796 -28.40 -41.54 -23.21
N MET A 797 -27.85 -40.45 -23.76
CA MET A 797 -27.68 -40.26 -25.19
C MET A 797 -26.27 -39.85 -25.58
N LEU A 798 -25.86 -40.16 -26.78
CA LEU A 798 -24.65 -39.65 -27.42
C LEU A 798 -25.04 -38.53 -28.35
N LYS A 799 -24.39 -37.39 -28.22
CA LYS A 799 -24.51 -36.23 -29.09
C LYS A 799 -23.18 -35.50 -29.14
N ASP A 800 -22.75 -35.06 -30.33
CA ASP A 800 -21.51 -34.28 -30.53
C ASP A 800 -20.30 -34.91 -29.81
N ASN A 801 -20.17 -36.21 -29.89
CA ASN A 801 -19.11 -37.04 -29.28
C ASN A 801 -19.06 -36.97 -27.73
N ALA A 802 -20.13 -36.49 -27.10
CA ALA A 802 -20.29 -36.45 -25.64
C ALA A 802 -21.49 -37.28 -25.19
N THR A 803 -21.36 -37.88 -24.01
CA THR A 803 -22.46 -38.63 -23.39
C THR A 803 -23.25 -37.66 -22.48
N TYR A 804 -24.55 -37.70 -22.61
CA TYR A 804 -25.50 -36.89 -21.83
C TYR A 804 -26.37 -37.79 -20.98
N ILE A 805 -26.60 -37.36 -19.72
CA ILE A 805 -27.51 -38.01 -18.82
C ILE A 805 -28.38 -36.97 -18.07
N PRO A 806 -29.57 -37.35 -17.62
CA PRO A 806 -30.32 -36.46 -16.71
C PRO A 806 -29.56 -36.31 -15.40
N VAL A 807 -29.34 -35.04 -15.01
CA VAL A 807 -28.56 -34.68 -13.79
C VAL A 807 -29.14 -35.29 -12.53
N LYS A 808 -30.48 -35.51 -12.50
CA LYS A 808 -31.18 -36.10 -11.36
C LYS A 808 -30.58 -37.43 -10.95
N TYR A 809 -30.20 -38.31 -11.90
CA TYR A 809 -29.66 -39.63 -11.55
C TYR A 809 -28.27 -39.58 -10.90
N ILE A 810 -27.47 -38.56 -11.25
CA ILE A 810 -26.21 -38.35 -10.53
C ILE A 810 -26.49 -37.98 -9.06
N ILE A 811 -27.43 -37.06 -8.88
CA ILE A 811 -27.77 -36.55 -7.53
C ILE A 811 -28.45 -37.63 -6.68
N ASP A 812 -29.40 -38.39 -7.25
CA ASP A 812 -30.08 -39.49 -6.54
C ASP A 812 -29.07 -40.59 -6.14
N ALA A 813 -28.06 -40.88 -6.96
CA ALA A 813 -27.07 -41.91 -6.70
C ALA A 813 -25.98 -41.48 -5.70
N PHE A 814 -25.51 -40.24 -5.79
CA PHE A 814 -24.29 -39.80 -5.11
C PHE A 814 -24.51 -38.63 -4.15
N GLY A 815 -25.75 -38.22 -3.94
CA GLY A 815 -26.11 -37.09 -3.03
C GLY A 815 -25.88 -35.75 -3.65
N GLY A 816 -26.37 -34.72 -2.96
CA GLY A 816 -26.36 -33.34 -3.37
C GLY A 816 -27.79 -32.83 -3.69
N GLN A 817 -27.87 -31.70 -4.37
CA GLN A 817 -29.12 -31.07 -4.82
C GLN A 817 -28.98 -30.58 -6.24
N ALA A 818 -30.03 -30.71 -7.05
CA ALA A 818 -30.10 -30.13 -8.40
C ALA A 818 -31.38 -29.33 -8.52
N ASN A 819 -31.27 -28.03 -8.71
CA ASN A 819 -32.37 -27.10 -8.84
C ASN A 819 -32.49 -26.62 -10.29
N TRP A 820 -33.70 -26.64 -10.85
CA TRP A 820 -33.99 -26.16 -12.20
C TRP A 820 -34.68 -24.80 -12.12
N ASN A 821 -34.15 -23.83 -12.83
CA ASN A 821 -34.79 -22.52 -13.01
C ASN A 821 -35.31 -22.40 -14.44
N GLN A 822 -36.63 -22.38 -14.60
CA GLN A 822 -37.31 -22.37 -15.89
C GLN A 822 -37.08 -21.04 -16.66
N SER A 823 -37.07 -19.90 -15.98
CA SER A 823 -36.94 -18.60 -16.62
C SER A 823 -35.53 -18.37 -17.19
N SER A 824 -34.51 -18.81 -16.52
CA SER A 824 -33.11 -18.70 -16.96
C SER A 824 -32.59 -19.95 -17.66
N GLN A 825 -33.42 -21.01 -17.77
CA GLN A 825 -33.04 -22.31 -18.36
C GLN A 825 -31.75 -22.89 -17.72
N ARG A 826 -31.62 -22.69 -16.37
CA ARG A 826 -30.39 -23.03 -15.63
C ARG A 826 -30.58 -24.22 -14.69
N VAL A 827 -29.58 -25.10 -14.65
CA VAL A 827 -29.42 -26.13 -13.64
C VAL A 827 -28.36 -25.66 -12.64
N THR A 828 -28.72 -25.56 -11.35
CA THR A 828 -27.80 -25.34 -10.24
C THR A 828 -27.58 -26.63 -9.51
N ILE A 829 -26.34 -27.09 -9.43
CA ILE A 829 -25.94 -28.30 -8.73
C ILE A 829 -25.12 -27.92 -7.49
N LEU A 830 -25.52 -28.44 -6.35
CA LEU A 830 -24.86 -28.27 -5.05
C LEU A 830 -24.44 -29.65 -4.54
N ARG A 831 -23.15 -29.88 -4.36
CA ARG A 831 -22.63 -31.12 -3.80
C ARG A 831 -21.34 -30.88 -3.03
N SER A 832 -21.23 -31.36 -1.81
CA SER A 832 -20.01 -31.30 -0.98
C SER A 832 -19.44 -29.87 -0.85
N GLY A 833 -20.33 -28.88 -0.68
CA GLY A 833 -19.90 -27.48 -0.60
C GLY A 833 -19.42 -26.87 -1.92
N GLN A 834 -19.68 -27.54 -3.06
CA GLN A 834 -19.43 -26.99 -4.39
C GLN A 834 -20.74 -26.51 -5.03
N LEU A 835 -20.63 -25.43 -5.79
CA LEU A 835 -21.69 -24.85 -6.60
C LEU A 835 -21.32 -24.95 -8.08
N MET A 836 -22.16 -25.57 -8.87
CA MET A 836 -22.04 -25.58 -10.31
C MET A 836 -23.33 -25.08 -10.97
N ASP A 837 -23.24 -24.04 -11.79
CA ASP A 837 -24.35 -23.53 -12.61
C ASP A 837 -24.10 -23.83 -14.09
N LEU A 838 -25.11 -24.41 -14.73
CA LEU A 838 -25.11 -24.78 -16.15
C LEU A 838 -26.36 -24.19 -16.81
N THR A 839 -26.22 -23.51 -17.95
CA THR A 839 -27.35 -22.98 -18.71
C THR A 839 -27.56 -23.83 -19.99
N VAL A 840 -28.79 -24.18 -20.28
CA VAL A 840 -29.11 -24.99 -21.49
C VAL A 840 -28.70 -24.20 -22.74
N GLY A 841 -27.99 -24.89 -23.64
CA GLY A 841 -27.47 -24.31 -24.87
C GLY A 841 -26.21 -23.44 -24.72
N ASP A 842 -25.77 -23.12 -23.50
CA ASP A 842 -24.51 -22.40 -23.25
C ASP A 842 -23.38 -23.35 -22.92
N LYS A 843 -22.22 -23.17 -23.59
CA LYS A 843 -20.99 -23.92 -23.30
C LYS A 843 -20.26 -23.36 -22.07
N ALA A 844 -20.57 -22.13 -21.65
CA ALA A 844 -20.04 -21.57 -20.43
C ALA A 844 -20.79 -22.14 -19.21
N TYR A 845 -20.05 -22.42 -18.14
CA TYR A 845 -20.59 -22.82 -16.84
C TYR A 845 -19.86 -22.10 -15.73
N VAL A 846 -20.45 -22.04 -14.56
CA VAL A 846 -19.83 -21.46 -13.38
C VAL A 846 -19.54 -22.57 -12.36
N LEU A 847 -18.32 -22.60 -11.84
CA LEU A 847 -17.90 -23.46 -10.75
C LEU A 847 -17.27 -22.62 -9.64
N ASN A 848 -17.92 -22.61 -8.46
CA ASN A 848 -17.39 -21.93 -7.26
C ASN A 848 -16.94 -20.47 -7.52
N GLY A 849 -17.77 -19.70 -8.17
CA GLY A 849 -17.50 -18.28 -8.46
C GLY A 849 -16.70 -18.01 -9.73
N LYS A 850 -16.16 -19.04 -10.39
CA LYS A 850 -15.36 -18.90 -11.63
C LYS A 850 -16.15 -19.34 -12.85
N ARG A 851 -16.17 -18.52 -13.89
CA ARG A 851 -16.76 -18.89 -15.19
C ARG A 851 -15.71 -19.65 -16.02
N GLN A 852 -16.14 -20.78 -16.54
CA GLN A 852 -15.33 -21.69 -17.34
C GLN A 852 -16.07 -22.07 -18.65
N SER A 853 -15.42 -22.70 -19.58
CA SER A 853 -16.02 -23.14 -20.85
C SER A 853 -15.83 -24.63 -21.06
N SER A 854 -16.87 -25.27 -21.55
CA SER A 854 -16.88 -26.69 -22.00
C SER A 854 -16.93 -26.77 -23.53
N SER A 855 -16.53 -27.88 -24.08
CA SER A 855 -16.71 -28.16 -25.52
C SER A 855 -18.19 -28.36 -25.93
N VAL A 856 -19.05 -28.72 -24.96
CA VAL A 856 -20.47 -29.11 -25.19
C VAL A 856 -21.36 -28.39 -24.15
N ALA A 857 -22.61 -28.13 -24.52
CA ALA A 857 -23.60 -27.46 -23.69
C ALA A 857 -24.69 -28.43 -23.19
N PRO A 858 -25.34 -28.20 -22.03
CA PRO A 858 -26.53 -28.94 -21.60
C PRO A 858 -27.67 -28.79 -22.61
N VAL A 859 -28.52 -29.82 -22.69
CA VAL A 859 -29.66 -29.86 -23.63
C VAL A 859 -30.95 -30.26 -22.90
N VAL A 860 -32.10 -29.89 -23.49
CA VAL A 860 -33.40 -30.40 -23.04
C VAL A 860 -33.90 -31.42 -24.05
N VAL A 861 -34.23 -32.64 -23.59
CA VAL A 861 -34.78 -33.71 -24.40
C VAL A 861 -36.00 -34.31 -23.69
N SER A 862 -37.14 -34.35 -24.35
CA SER A 862 -38.40 -34.87 -23.79
C SER A 862 -38.76 -34.26 -22.41
N GLY A 863 -38.55 -32.94 -22.26
CA GLY A 863 -38.83 -32.19 -21.00
C GLY A 863 -37.84 -32.47 -19.84
N ARG A 864 -36.72 -33.13 -20.10
CA ARG A 864 -35.65 -33.39 -19.14
C ARG A 864 -34.35 -32.66 -19.52
N THR A 865 -33.72 -32.09 -18.56
CA THR A 865 -32.40 -31.47 -18.77
C THR A 865 -31.30 -32.54 -18.67
N LEU A 866 -30.63 -32.75 -19.75
CA LEU A 866 -29.48 -33.64 -19.84
C LEU A 866 -28.20 -32.80 -19.83
N VAL A 867 -27.28 -33.23 -18.99
CA VAL A 867 -25.98 -32.57 -18.82
C VAL A 867 -24.86 -33.42 -19.40
N PRO A 868 -23.77 -32.76 -19.90
CA PRO A 868 -22.60 -33.50 -20.34
C PRO A 868 -21.99 -34.26 -19.16
N LEU A 869 -22.06 -35.58 -19.22
CA LEU A 869 -21.75 -36.46 -18.08
C LEU A 869 -20.37 -36.20 -17.51
N ARG A 870 -19.32 -36.28 -18.33
CA ARG A 870 -17.95 -36.18 -17.87
C ARG A 870 -17.69 -34.83 -17.22
N LEU A 871 -18.20 -33.72 -17.82
CA LEU A 871 -18.09 -32.39 -17.26
C LEU A 871 -18.65 -32.32 -15.84
N VAL A 872 -19.87 -32.78 -15.65
CA VAL A 872 -20.54 -32.66 -14.33
C VAL A 872 -19.93 -33.62 -13.31
N SER A 873 -19.71 -34.88 -13.69
CA SER A 873 -19.20 -35.89 -12.75
C SER A 873 -17.79 -35.61 -12.27
N GLU A 874 -16.86 -35.27 -13.16
CA GLU A 874 -15.47 -34.98 -12.81
C GLU A 874 -15.38 -33.69 -11.93
N GLN A 875 -16.13 -32.64 -12.26
CA GLN A 875 -16.14 -31.40 -11.45
C GLN A 875 -16.78 -31.60 -10.06
N LEU A 876 -17.62 -32.64 -9.90
CA LEU A 876 -18.21 -33.03 -8.63
C LEU A 876 -17.42 -34.13 -7.89
N GLY A 877 -16.23 -34.48 -8.40
CA GLY A 877 -15.32 -35.44 -7.78
C GLY A 877 -15.77 -36.91 -7.94
N LEU A 878 -16.48 -37.23 -9.02
CA LEU A 878 -16.91 -38.59 -9.38
C LEU A 878 -16.07 -39.17 -10.53
N ASN A 879 -15.73 -40.46 -10.47
CA ASN A 879 -15.00 -41.16 -11.51
C ASN A 879 -15.96 -41.70 -12.56
N VAL A 880 -15.64 -41.52 -13.84
CA VAL A 880 -16.45 -41.99 -14.98
C VAL A 880 -15.64 -42.97 -15.80
N LYS A 881 -16.19 -44.19 -16.01
CA LYS A 881 -15.68 -45.21 -16.93
C LYS A 881 -16.64 -45.36 -18.09
N TRP A 882 -16.10 -45.50 -19.29
CA TRP A 882 -16.85 -45.75 -20.52
C TRP A 882 -16.44 -47.09 -21.13
N ASP A 883 -17.39 -47.94 -21.39
CA ASP A 883 -17.21 -49.17 -22.16
C ASP A 883 -17.72 -48.93 -23.59
N GLN A 884 -16.81 -48.96 -24.55
CA GLN A 884 -17.10 -48.70 -25.96
C GLN A 884 -17.90 -49.85 -26.61
N THR A 885 -17.72 -51.10 -26.17
CA THR A 885 -18.36 -52.25 -26.73
C THR A 885 -19.84 -52.32 -26.33
N THR A 886 -20.13 -52.19 -25.07
CA THR A 886 -21.49 -52.22 -24.52
C THR A 886 -22.19 -50.87 -24.52
N LYS A 887 -21.47 -49.82 -24.84
CA LYS A 887 -21.92 -48.38 -24.70
C LYS A 887 -22.45 -48.07 -23.30
N THR A 888 -21.80 -48.67 -22.31
CA THR A 888 -22.18 -48.54 -20.90
C THR A 888 -21.28 -47.51 -20.18
N ILE A 889 -21.92 -46.65 -19.43
CA ILE A 889 -21.32 -45.68 -18.54
C ILE A 889 -21.34 -46.25 -17.15
N THR A 890 -20.22 -46.24 -16.45
CA THR A 890 -20.17 -46.51 -15.00
C THR A 890 -19.60 -45.30 -14.28
N ILE A 891 -20.37 -44.76 -13.32
CA ILE A 891 -19.99 -43.62 -12.45
C ILE A 891 -19.75 -44.20 -11.07
N GLN A 892 -18.66 -43.76 -10.40
CA GLN A 892 -18.27 -44.21 -9.07
C GLN A 892 -17.88 -42.99 -8.20
N SER A 893 -18.23 -43.02 -6.92
CA SER A 893 -17.83 -42.03 -5.95
C SER A 893 -16.50 -42.40 -5.30
#